data_7621371c950be9a4ebc1aa55260b4f84
#
_entry.id   7621371c950be9a4ebc1aa55260b4f84
#
_cell.length_a   1.000
_cell.length_b   1.000
_cell.length_c   1.000
_cell.angle_alpha   90.00
_cell.angle_beta   90.00
_cell.angle_gamma   90.00
#
_symmetry.space_group_name_H-M   'P 1'
#
loop_
_entity.id
_entity.type
_entity.pdbx_description
1 polymer ?
#
loop_
_entity_poly.entity_id
_entity_poly.type
_entity_poly.pdbx_seq_one_letter_code
_entity_poly.pdbx_strand_id
1 'polypeptide(L)'
;MGANRIEVAFKPGFRIALGEKIVKKIKLHLGLPLKNIHFIKVYLVEGNFSHELLHTFASSALADPVIQFYTIGKPIAYELPYSFDWVLEIGFRPGVTDNEGKVAEEALSYLLGRPLNSLTEGVYYARQYLIEGDLSFEEVERIARDLLANELIERWFVLPASEYQKKGITYPLPRVTETFPPIVETFDLSSMSDEELINLSRERLLALNLEEMKTIQRFFEKEDFIKLRQRQGLDRRITDVELESLAQTWSEHCKHKTFNAKIIYKDLETGETLEIDSLFKTFIKRSTEEIRKEKGEKDFCFSVFVDNAGVIKLDEDWALAFKVETHNSPSALDPYGGALTGIVGVNRDPLGTGLGAKLIFNTDVFCFAPPNWDKPLPPRLLHPRRIFEGVREGVEHGGNQSGIPTVNGSIVFDPSYLGKPLVYCGTGGLIPLKVGDREGWKKGARPGDKVVMVGGKVGKDGIHGATFSSEALHEGSPATAVQIGDPITQKKMTDFLLKARDLGLYNSITDNGAGGLSSSVGEMARESGGAVIDLAKAPLKYPGLKPWEILVSESQERMTVAVPPDKVDEFLKLAEKMGVQATVLGEFTDSGYFHILYEGKTVGLLPLEFLHDGVPQLKLYAEWSPPKYPKEVLLPEPEDYEALGKEILSRFNVCSKEYVVRQYDHEVQGGSVVKPLAGLDGPSDAAVIRYDLEKTSGIVIAHGICPKFSDFDTYLMVANAIDEAIRNAVCVGGNLEYMAGLDNFCWCDPVESEKTPDGRYKLAQLVRANMALYDYTKAYGVPCISGKDSMKNDYLMSLGLDPRGENPYGVGTILPDGSLKISVPPTLLFSVVAKIPDVRLSQTMEIKRPGDFVYILGKTKEELFGSEYFAHLGIKAGVAPKPDAEINKRLYLRLRDAIYFGLVNSAHDVSDGGLFVCIAEKAFSGGYGMFVDLSAVPYEGKRRDDFLLFSESAGRIVVTVRQDKRKDFEKLMSGLPYALIGETIAEPTLYIKGLSGKTILSANILELKKAWQAPFANW
;
A
#
# COMPACT_ATOMS: atom_id res chain seq x y z
N MET A 1 -38.58 -18.55 -5.94
CA MET A 1 -38.42 -18.59 -7.39
C MET A 1 -36.96 -18.94 -7.68
N GLY A 2 -36.68 -19.85 -8.61
CA GLY A 2 -35.29 -20.23 -8.93
C GLY A 2 -34.62 -19.14 -9.75
N ALA A 3 -33.32 -18.97 -9.58
CA ALA A 3 -32.53 -18.10 -10.42
C ALA A 3 -32.30 -18.75 -11.80
N ASN A 4 -32.30 -17.93 -12.86
CA ASN A 4 -31.86 -18.36 -14.18
C ASN A 4 -30.34 -18.46 -14.20
N ARG A 5 -29.81 -19.61 -14.60
CA ARG A 5 -28.38 -19.84 -14.71
C ARG A 5 -27.91 -19.61 -16.14
N ILE A 6 -26.97 -18.72 -16.34
CA ILE A 6 -26.30 -18.45 -17.61
C ILE A 6 -24.83 -18.84 -17.47
N GLU A 7 -24.36 -19.71 -18.32
CA GLU A 7 -22.96 -20.14 -18.35
C GLU A 7 -22.32 -19.67 -19.64
N VAL A 8 -21.08 -19.16 -19.52
CA VAL A 8 -20.29 -18.63 -20.64
C VAL A 8 -18.93 -19.32 -20.67
N ALA A 9 -18.57 -19.90 -21.81
CA ALA A 9 -17.29 -20.56 -22.03
C ALA A 9 -16.68 -20.15 -23.35
N PHE A 10 -15.37 -20.40 -23.51
CA PHE A 10 -14.69 -20.25 -24.79
C PHE A 10 -15.12 -21.34 -25.78
N LYS A 11 -15.27 -20.94 -27.03
CA LYS A 11 -15.55 -21.90 -28.12
C LYS A 11 -14.42 -22.90 -28.26
N PRO A 12 -14.69 -24.16 -28.59
CA PRO A 12 -13.65 -25.14 -28.87
C PRO A 12 -12.66 -24.65 -29.92
N GLY A 13 -11.37 -24.94 -29.72
CA GLY A 13 -10.27 -24.53 -30.59
C GLY A 13 -9.61 -23.20 -30.25
N PHE A 14 -10.17 -22.40 -29.32
CA PHE A 14 -9.47 -21.26 -28.79
C PHE A 14 -8.55 -21.67 -27.64
N ARG A 15 -7.34 -21.09 -27.61
CA ARG A 15 -6.41 -21.28 -26.50
C ARG A 15 -6.91 -20.56 -25.26
N ILE A 16 -7.04 -21.29 -24.16
CA ILE A 16 -7.49 -20.73 -22.87
C ILE A 16 -6.26 -20.50 -21.99
N ALA A 17 -5.63 -19.34 -22.14
CA ALA A 17 -4.42 -18.97 -21.40
C ALA A 17 -4.63 -19.04 -19.87
N LEU A 18 -5.82 -18.71 -19.39
CA LEU A 18 -6.16 -18.78 -17.95
C LEU A 18 -6.10 -20.23 -17.43
N GLY A 19 -6.64 -21.20 -18.18
CA GLY A 19 -6.59 -22.62 -17.81
C GLY A 19 -5.15 -23.13 -17.73
N GLU A 20 -4.33 -22.81 -18.73
CA GLU A 20 -2.91 -23.17 -18.75
C GLU A 20 -2.13 -22.55 -17.56
N LYS A 21 -2.41 -21.29 -17.25
CA LYS A 21 -1.83 -20.58 -16.09
C LYS A 21 -2.20 -21.27 -14.78
N ILE A 22 -3.47 -21.65 -14.61
CA ILE A 22 -3.95 -22.36 -13.41
C ILE A 22 -3.32 -23.74 -13.30
N VAL A 23 -3.25 -24.51 -14.38
CA VAL A 23 -2.56 -25.84 -14.38
C VAL A 23 -1.10 -25.68 -13.94
N LYS A 24 -0.39 -24.68 -14.49
CA LYS A 24 0.99 -24.39 -14.13
C LYS A 24 1.09 -24.04 -12.63
N LYS A 25 0.19 -23.20 -12.12
CA LYS A 25 0.14 -22.83 -10.71
C LYS A 25 -0.13 -24.05 -9.80
N ILE A 26 -1.08 -24.90 -10.12
CA ILE A 26 -1.41 -26.12 -9.35
C ILE A 26 -0.22 -27.06 -9.27
N LYS A 27 0.41 -27.35 -10.43
CA LYS A 27 1.62 -28.18 -10.48
C LYS A 27 2.76 -27.62 -9.63
N LEU A 28 2.98 -26.32 -9.75
CA LEU A 28 4.09 -25.65 -9.10
C LEU A 28 3.90 -25.48 -7.58
N HIS A 29 2.68 -25.17 -7.13
CA HIS A 29 2.40 -24.86 -5.74
C HIS A 29 1.96 -26.07 -4.91
N LEU A 30 1.20 -26.97 -5.53
CA LEU A 30 0.59 -28.10 -4.84
C LEU A 30 1.24 -29.45 -5.19
N GLY A 31 2.05 -29.49 -6.26
CA GLY A 31 2.69 -30.73 -6.72
C GLY A 31 1.70 -31.75 -7.31
N LEU A 32 0.47 -31.34 -7.64
CA LEU A 32 -0.59 -32.27 -8.06
C LEU A 32 -0.53 -32.58 -9.57
N PRO A 33 -0.78 -33.84 -9.98
CA PRO A 33 -0.67 -34.29 -11.37
C PRO A 33 -1.92 -33.95 -12.18
N LEU A 34 -2.17 -32.68 -12.39
CA LEU A 34 -3.28 -32.17 -13.19
C LEU A 34 -2.96 -32.23 -14.68
N LYS A 35 -3.89 -32.70 -15.52
CA LYS A 35 -3.74 -32.70 -16.96
C LYS A 35 -4.19 -31.36 -17.55
N ASN A 36 -5.44 -31.01 -17.27
CA ASN A 36 -6.06 -29.80 -17.83
C ASN A 36 -7.10 -29.20 -16.90
N ILE A 37 -7.46 -27.94 -17.14
CA ILE A 37 -8.54 -27.25 -16.47
C ILE A 37 -9.24 -26.30 -17.44
N HIS A 38 -10.58 -26.34 -17.46
CA HIS A 38 -11.37 -25.44 -18.28
C HIS A 38 -12.18 -24.50 -17.40
N PHE A 39 -12.19 -23.24 -17.74
CA PHE A 39 -12.83 -22.18 -17.00
C PHE A 39 -14.16 -21.79 -17.65
N ILE A 40 -15.21 -21.67 -16.83
CA ILE A 40 -16.56 -21.28 -17.21
C ILE A 40 -16.99 -20.14 -16.30
N LYS A 41 -17.48 -19.04 -16.86
CA LYS A 41 -18.17 -17.98 -16.10
C LYS A 41 -19.61 -18.39 -15.86
N VAL A 42 -20.10 -18.20 -14.65
CA VAL A 42 -21.46 -18.54 -14.26
C VAL A 42 -22.15 -17.29 -13.75
N TYR A 43 -23.30 -16.96 -14.31
CA TYR A 43 -24.15 -15.86 -13.85
C TYR A 43 -25.47 -16.42 -13.38
N LEU A 44 -25.83 -16.14 -12.14
CA LEU A 44 -27.10 -16.49 -11.52
C LEU A 44 -28.00 -15.26 -11.55
N VAL A 45 -28.99 -15.25 -12.41
CA VAL A 45 -29.90 -14.12 -12.64
C VAL A 45 -31.21 -14.36 -11.89
N GLU A 46 -31.40 -13.66 -10.79
CA GLU A 46 -32.63 -13.70 -9.97
C GLU A 46 -33.66 -12.72 -10.54
N GLY A 47 -34.88 -13.19 -10.71
CA GLY A 47 -35.99 -12.38 -11.22
C GLY A 47 -36.83 -13.12 -12.24
N ASN A 48 -38.00 -12.52 -12.57
CA ASN A 48 -38.90 -13.05 -13.56
C ASN A 48 -38.68 -12.35 -14.91
N PHE A 49 -37.67 -12.82 -15.64
CA PHE A 49 -37.30 -12.27 -16.93
C PHE A 49 -37.70 -13.20 -18.07
N SER A 50 -38.09 -12.62 -19.22
CA SER A 50 -38.38 -13.40 -20.42
C SER A 50 -37.13 -14.10 -20.95
N HIS A 51 -37.34 -15.25 -21.60
CA HIS A 51 -36.24 -16.00 -22.21
C HIS A 51 -35.53 -15.20 -23.31
N GLU A 52 -36.31 -14.39 -24.06
CA GLU A 52 -35.77 -13.47 -25.08
C GLU A 52 -34.82 -12.42 -24.47
N LEU A 53 -35.21 -11.80 -23.34
CA LEU A 53 -34.36 -10.84 -22.63
C LEU A 53 -33.09 -11.50 -22.11
N LEU A 54 -33.20 -12.71 -21.54
CA LEU A 54 -32.00 -13.44 -21.04
C LEU A 54 -31.05 -13.81 -22.19
N HIS A 55 -31.58 -14.16 -23.37
CA HIS A 55 -30.74 -14.38 -24.56
C HIS A 55 -30.08 -13.10 -25.04
N THR A 56 -30.78 -11.98 -25.09
CA THR A 56 -30.22 -10.68 -25.45
C THR A 56 -29.14 -10.28 -24.46
N PHE A 57 -29.41 -10.44 -23.17
CA PHE A 57 -28.45 -10.15 -22.12
C PHE A 57 -27.17 -11.00 -22.22
N ALA A 58 -27.34 -12.33 -22.41
CA ALA A 58 -26.20 -13.24 -22.54
C ALA A 58 -25.34 -12.93 -23.77
N SER A 59 -25.99 -12.67 -24.92
CA SER A 59 -25.30 -12.46 -26.22
C SER A 59 -24.68 -11.08 -26.37
N SER A 60 -25.25 -10.05 -25.74
CA SER A 60 -24.79 -8.66 -25.93
C SER A 60 -23.92 -8.15 -24.78
N ALA A 61 -24.03 -8.73 -23.58
CA ALA A 61 -23.35 -8.23 -22.38
C ALA A 61 -22.40 -9.25 -21.72
N LEU A 62 -22.72 -10.56 -21.76
CA LEU A 62 -21.96 -11.54 -20.97
C LEU A 62 -20.97 -12.35 -21.79
N ALA A 63 -21.27 -12.64 -23.07
CA ALA A 63 -20.43 -13.45 -23.94
C ALA A 63 -19.90 -12.67 -25.12
N ASP A 64 -18.59 -12.79 -25.38
CA ASP A 64 -18.00 -12.34 -26.64
C ASP A 64 -18.43 -13.24 -27.80
N PRO A 65 -19.19 -12.75 -28.78
CA PRO A 65 -19.73 -13.58 -29.84
C PRO A 65 -18.67 -14.18 -30.78
N VAL A 66 -17.45 -13.63 -30.77
CA VAL A 66 -16.34 -14.13 -31.61
C VAL A 66 -15.70 -15.37 -30.99
N ILE A 67 -15.34 -15.31 -29.71
CA ILE A 67 -14.55 -16.33 -29.05
C ILE A 67 -15.29 -17.13 -27.98
N GLN A 68 -16.48 -16.70 -27.58
CA GLN A 68 -17.27 -17.34 -26.51
C GLN A 68 -18.65 -17.79 -27.03
N PHE A 69 -19.24 -18.69 -26.28
CA PHE A 69 -20.64 -19.08 -26.43
C PHE A 69 -21.28 -19.26 -25.04
N TYR A 70 -22.59 -19.32 -24.97
CA TYR A 70 -23.31 -19.39 -23.71
C TYR A 70 -24.46 -20.40 -23.77
N THR A 71 -24.88 -20.84 -22.58
CA THR A 71 -26.11 -21.60 -22.37
C THR A 71 -26.98 -20.95 -21.29
N ILE A 72 -28.28 -21.16 -21.38
CA ILE A 72 -29.26 -20.71 -20.36
C ILE A 72 -29.99 -21.93 -19.81
N GLY A 73 -29.92 -22.14 -18.52
CA GLY A 73 -30.60 -23.23 -17.80
C GLY A 73 -30.06 -24.64 -18.10
N LYS A 74 -28.99 -24.74 -18.89
CA LYS A 74 -28.30 -26.01 -19.20
C LYS A 74 -26.81 -25.88 -18.93
N PRO A 75 -26.20 -26.91 -18.33
CA PRO A 75 -24.75 -26.90 -18.11
C PRO A 75 -23.99 -26.88 -19.43
N ILE A 76 -23.13 -25.87 -19.60
CA ILE A 76 -22.28 -25.71 -20.81
C ILE A 76 -21.22 -26.81 -20.91
N ALA A 77 -20.84 -27.41 -19.80
CA ALA A 77 -19.85 -28.48 -19.72
C ALA A 77 -20.17 -29.68 -20.66
N TYR A 78 -21.45 -29.94 -20.92
CA TYR A 78 -21.84 -31.03 -21.84
C TYR A 78 -21.77 -30.69 -23.33
N GLU A 79 -21.67 -29.41 -23.63
CA GLU A 79 -21.52 -28.93 -25.01
C GLU A 79 -20.03 -28.77 -25.41
N LEU A 80 -19.13 -28.92 -24.42
CA LEU A 80 -17.68 -28.84 -24.61
C LEU A 80 -17.11 -30.24 -25.01
N PRO A 81 -16.19 -30.33 -25.95
CA PRO A 81 -15.57 -31.61 -26.39
C PRO A 81 -14.42 -32.03 -25.46
N TYR A 82 -14.49 -31.66 -24.16
CA TYR A 82 -13.44 -31.92 -23.20
C TYR A 82 -13.87 -32.97 -22.16
N SER A 83 -12.95 -33.87 -21.81
CA SER A 83 -13.13 -34.76 -20.68
C SER A 83 -12.80 -34.01 -19.39
N PHE A 84 -13.50 -34.31 -18.31
CA PHE A 84 -13.22 -33.83 -16.98
C PHE A 84 -13.65 -34.89 -15.94
N ASP A 85 -12.93 -34.93 -14.83
CA ASP A 85 -13.19 -35.86 -13.73
C ASP A 85 -13.92 -35.16 -12.59
N TRP A 86 -13.68 -33.85 -12.42
CA TRP A 86 -14.23 -33.03 -11.34
C TRP A 86 -14.77 -31.70 -11.83
N VAL A 87 -15.78 -31.22 -11.11
CA VAL A 87 -16.31 -29.86 -11.26
C VAL A 87 -16.12 -29.14 -9.92
N LEU A 88 -15.41 -28.01 -9.98
CA LEU A 88 -15.25 -27.10 -8.86
C LEU A 88 -15.94 -25.78 -9.20
N GLU A 89 -16.90 -25.35 -8.37
CA GLU A 89 -17.57 -24.05 -8.53
C GLU A 89 -17.34 -23.18 -7.32
N ILE A 90 -16.90 -21.95 -7.53
CA ILE A 90 -16.57 -20.98 -6.51
C ILE A 90 -17.39 -19.72 -6.70
N GLY A 91 -18.04 -19.24 -5.64
CA GLY A 91 -18.81 -18.02 -5.63
C GLY A 91 -18.73 -17.29 -4.28
N PHE A 92 -19.14 -16.04 -4.25
CA PHE A 92 -19.04 -15.20 -3.06
C PHE A 92 -20.00 -15.64 -1.94
N ARG A 93 -19.63 -15.32 -0.72
CA ARG A 93 -20.51 -15.40 0.46
C ARG A 93 -21.53 -14.26 0.45
N PRO A 94 -22.68 -14.40 1.12
CA PRO A 94 -23.65 -13.33 1.26
C PRO A 94 -23.02 -12.06 1.87
N GLY A 95 -23.31 -10.91 1.26
CA GLY A 95 -22.85 -9.60 1.74
C GLY A 95 -21.45 -9.18 1.24
N VAL A 96 -20.73 -10.08 0.58
CA VAL A 96 -19.45 -9.74 -0.07
C VAL A 96 -19.69 -9.03 -1.39
N THR A 97 -18.87 -8.05 -1.72
CA THR A 97 -18.95 -7.32 -3.00
C THR A 97 -18.58 -8.24 -4.16
N ASP A 98 -19.51 -8.38 -5.11
CA ASP A 98 -19.36 -9.13 -6.35
C ASP A 98 -19.29 -8.14 -7.53
N ASN A 99 -18.07 -7.77 -7.92
CA ASN A 99 -17.87 -6.75 -8.96
C ASN A 99 -18.35 -7.22 -10.34
N GLU A 100 -18.10 -8.48 -10.71
CA GLU A 100 -18.60 -9.04 -11.99
C GLU A 100 -20.11 -9.13 -12.01
N GLY A 101 -20.73 -9.60 -10.92
CA GLY A 101 -22.18 -9.64 -10.78
C GLY A 101 -22.80 -8.24 -10.85
N LYS A 102 -22.18 -7.25 -10.23
CA LYS A 102 -22.62 -5.85 -10.26
C LYS A 102 -22.57 -5.23 -11.65
N VAL A 103 -21.48 -5.44 -12.39
CA VAL A 103 -21.34 -4.97 -13.78
C VAL A 103 -22.41 -5.64 -14.67
N ALA A 104 -22.63 -6.93 -14.47
CA ALA A 104 -23.69 -7.66 -15.17
C ALA A 104 -25.10 -7.15 -14.80
N GLU A 105 -25.34 -6.80 -13.53
CA GLU A 105 -26.57 -6.15 -13.04
C GLU A 105 -26.80 -4.78 -13.70
N GLU A 106 -25.76 -3.95 -13.81
CA GLU A 106 -25.84 -2.65 -14.51
C GLU A 106 -26.18 -2.85 -16.00
N ALA A 107 -25.55 -3.82 -16.66
CA ALA A 107 -25.85 -4.13 -18.06
C ALA A 107 -27.30 -4.62 -18.27
N LEU A 108 -27.79 -5.47 -17.37
CA LEU A 108 -29.19 -5.93 -17.38
C LEU A 108 -30.15 -4.77 -17.12
N SER A 109 -29.83 -3.90 -16.16
CA SER A 109 -30.61 -2.69 -15.86
C SER A 109 -30.71 -1.75 -17.07
N TYR A 110 -29.62 -1.61 -17.81
CA TYR A 110 -29.61 -0.84 -19.07
C TYR A 110 -30.53 -1.43 -20.14
N LEU A 111 -30.50 -2.75 -20.33
CA LEU A 111 -31.38 -3.44 -21.28
C LEU A 111 -32.87 -3.33 -20.90
N LEU A 112 -33.14 -3.30 -19.60
CA LEU A 112 -34.50 -3.12 -19.06
C LEU A 112 -34.99 -1.68 -19.13
N GLY A 113 -34.09 -0.69 -19.28
CA GLY A 113 -34.40 0.74 -19.16
C GLY A 113 -34.82 1.16 -17.75
N ARG A 114 -34.51 0.35 -16.73
CA ARG A 114 -34.81 0.62 -15.32
C ARG A 114 -33.78 -0.09 -14.40
N PRO A 115 -33.55 0.43 -13.19
CA PRO A 115 -32.78 -0.33 -12.19
C PRO A 115 -33.49 -1.62 -11.78
N LEU A 116 -32.73 -2.64 -11.38
CA LEU A 116 -33.28 -3.86 -10.79
C LEU A 116 -33.89 -3.58 -9.41
N ASN A 117 -34.93 -4.33 -9.08
CA ASN A 117 -35.49 -4.30 -7.74
C ASN A 117 -34.59 -5.13 -6.80
N SER A 118 -33.80 -4.46 -5.98
CA SER A 118 -32.84 -5.09 -5.06
C SER A 118 -33.46 -6.09 -4.07
N LEU A 119 -34.81 -6.09 -3.89
CA LEU A 119 -35.50 -7.06 -3.04
C LEU A 119 -35.84 -8.37 -3.75
N THR A 120 -35.96 -8.38 -5.07
CA THR A 120 -36.48 -9.53 -5.83
C THR A 120 -35.68 -9.84 -7.09
N GLU A 121 -34.75 -8.98 -7.48
CA GLU A 121 -33.94 -9.11 -8.68
C GLU A 121 -32.46 -8.90 -8.35
N GLY A 122 -31.58 -9.58 -9.07
CA GLY A 122 -30.13 -9.45 -8.91
C GLY A 122 -29.36 -10.34 -9.85
N VAL A 123 -28.08 -10.05 -10.04
CA VAL A 123 -27.15 -10.88 -10.81
C VAL A 123 -25.95 -11.21 -9.93
N TYR A 124 -25.62 -12.48 -9.84
CA TYR A 124 -24.51 -12.98 -9.02
C TYR A 124 -23.54 -13.79 -9.87
N TYR A 125 -22.27 -13.61 -9.63
CA TYR A 125 -21.21 -14.25 -10.39
C TYR A 125 -20.58 -15.42 -9.63
N ALA A 126 -20.25 -16.48 -10.36
CA ALA A 126 -19.46 -17.60 -9.88
C ALA A 126 -18.50 -18.09 -10.96
N ARG A 127 -17.44 -18.74 -10.54
CA ARG A 127 -16.41 -19.35 -11.40
C ARG A 127 -16.51 -20.85 -11.32
N GLN A 128 -16.66 -21.50 -12.48
CA GLN A 128 -16.67 -22.95 -12.55
C GLN A 128 -15.44 -23.44 -13.27
N TYR A 129 -14.84 -24.50 -12.74
CA TYR A 129 -13.66 -25.15 -13.27
C TYR A 129 -13.97 -26.61 -13.55
N LEU A 130 -13.76 -27.05 -14.80
CA LEU A 130 -13.78 -28.46 -15.17
C LEU A 130 -12.35 -28.99 -15.09
N ILE A 131 -12.10 -29.92 -14.21
CA ILE A 131 -10.76 -30.42 -13.88
C ILE A 131 -10.56 -31.81 -14.45
N GLU A 132 -9.52 -31.99 -15.28
CA GLU A 132 -9.09 -33.29 -15.80
C GLU A 132 -7.81 -33.75 -15.10
N GLY A 133 -7.88 -34.86 -14.37
CA GLY A 133 -6.74 -35.43 -13.65
C GLY A 133 -7.16 -36.51 -12.67
N ASP A 134 -6.26 -37.46 -12.44
CA ASP A 134 -6.48 -38.50 -11.44
C ASP A 134 -6.21 -37.93 -10.03
N LEU A 135 -7.22 -37.26 -9.49
CA LEU A 135 -7.18 -36.54 -8.21
C LEU A 135 -8.24 -37.09 -7.27
N SER A 136 -7.94 -37.14 -5.97
CA SER A 136 -8.91 -37.41 -4.92
C SER A 136 -9.79 -36.17 -4.66
N PHE A 137 -10.91 -36.40 -3.94
CA PHE A 137 -11.78 -35.31 -3.47
C PHE A 137 -10.98 -34.28 -2.62
N GLU A 138 -10.15 -34.78 -1.71
CA GLU A 138 -9.33 -33.99 -0.80
C GLU A 138 -8.31 -33.14 -1.56
N GLU A 139 -7.77 -33.66 -2.66
CA GLU A 139 -6.83 -32.90 -3.50
C GLU A 139 -7.52 -31.77 -4.27
N VAL A 140 -8.76 -32.01 -4.76
CA VAL A 140 -9.56 -30.95 -5.40
C VAL A 140 -10.02 -29.90 -4.37
N GLU A 141 -10.42 -30.34 -3.16
CA GLU A 141 -10.69 -29.43 -2.05
C GLU A 141 -9.48 -28.59 -1.68
N ARG A 142 -8.29 -29.19 -1.71
CA ARG A 142 -7.04 -28.47 -1.49
C ARG A 142 -6.74 -27.47 -2.58
N ILE A 143 -7.02 -27.79 -3.85
CA ILE A 143 -6.91 -26.83 -4.97
C ILE A 143 -7.81 -25.63 -4.73
N ALA A 144 -9.04 -25.85 -4.30
CA ALA A 144 -9.97 -24.76 -3.97
C ALA A 144 -9.43 -23.90 -2.82
N ARG A 145 -9.22 -24.51 -1.66
CA ARG A 145 -8.85 -23.82 -0.43
C ARG A 145 -7.50 -23.11 -0.49
N ASP A 146 -6.47 -23.81 -1.02
CA ASP A 146 -5.10 -23.31 -0.93
C ASP A 146 -4.71 -22.42 -2.12
N LEU A 147 -5.46 -22.46 -3.24
CA LEU A 147 -5.08 -21.74 -4.45
C LEU A 147 -6.19 -20.90 -5.10
N LEU A 148 -7.40 -21.43 -5.32
CA LEU A 148 -8.39 -20.80 -6.19
C LEU A 148 -9.46 -20.00 -5.46
N ALA A 149 -9.70 -20.25 -4.17
CA ALA A 149 -10.72 -19.60 -3.37
C ALA A 149 -10.13 -19.01 -2.07
N ASN A 150 -10.81 -18.04 -1.51
CA ASN A 150 -10.56 -17.51 -0.18
C ASN A 150 -11.77 -17.80 0.71
N GLU A 151 -11.60 -18.69 1.69
CA GLU A 151 -12.69 -19.13 2.58
C GLU A 151 -13.34 -18.00 3.39
N LEU A 152 -12.69 -16.85 3.57
CA LEU A 152 -13.25 -15.71 4.27
C LEU A 152 -14.36 -15.03 3.48
N ILE A 153 -14.23 -14.93 2.16
CA ILE A 153 -15.14 -14.19 1.29
C ILE A 153 -15.86 -15.07 0.27
N GLU A 154 -15.37 -16.29 0.04
CA GLU A 154 -15.89 -17.22 -0.95
C GLU A 154 -16.32 -18.54 -0.31
N ARG A 155 -17.09 -19.29 -1.06
CA ARG A 155 -17.49 -20.68 -0.80
C ARG A 155 -17.40 -21.46 -2.08
N TRP A 156 -17.15 -22.75 -1.98
CA TRP A 156 -17.01 -23.61 -3.15
C TRP A 156 -17.77 -24.92 -3.00
N PHE A 157 -17.99 -25.54 -4.13
CA PHE A 157 -18.64 -26.84 -4.25
C PHE A 157 -17.80 -27.71 -5.18
N VAL A 158 -17.48 -28.92 -4.74
CA VAL A 158 -16.74 -29.92 -5.49
C VAL A 158 -17.65 -31.09 -5.77
N LEU A 159 -17.77 -31.48 -7.03
CA LEU A 159 -18.53 -32.65 -7.46
C LEU A 159 -17.72 -33.50 -8.44
N PRO A 160 -17.73 -34.83 -8.32
CA PRO A 160 -17.24 -35.69 -9.39
C PRO A 160 -18.13 -35.56 -10.64
N ALA A 161 -17.55 -35.69 -11.83
CA ALA A 161 -18.27 -35.54 -13.11
C ALA A 161 -19.52 -36.42 -13.17
N SER A 162 -19.48 -37.64 -12.64
CA SER A 162 -20.61 -38.55 -12.61
C SER A 162 -21.80 -38.08 -11.75
N GLU A 163 -21.54 -37.33 -10.70
CA GLU A 163 -22.59 -36.73 -9.85
C GLU A 163 -23.11 -35.43 -10.47
N TYR A 164 -22.22 -34.61 -11.02
CA TYR A 164 -22.58 -33.39 -11.72
C TYR A 164 -23.56 -33.66 -12.89
N GLN A 165 -23.32 -34.74 -13.63
CA GLN A 165 -24.23 -35.19 -14.70
C GLN A 165 -25.65 -35.49 -14.21
N LYS A 166 -25.79 -35.98 -13.00
CA LYS A 166 -27.10 -36.38 -12.45
C LYS A 166 -27.85 -35.23 -11.77
N LYS A 167 -27.12 -34.34 -11.08
CA LYS A 167 -27.70 -33.36 -10.14
C LYS A 167 -27.49 -31.91 -10.57
N GLY A 168 -26.46 -31.62 -11.41
CA GLY A 168 -25.99 -30.28 -11.60
C GLY A 168 -25.43 -29.67 -10.32
N ILE A 169 -25.09 -28.40 -10.32
CA ILE A 169 -24.80 -27.63 -9.11
C ILE A 169 -25.99 -26.74 -8.81
N THR A 170 -26.65 -26.96 -7.67
CA THR A 170 -27.64 -26.04 -7.12
C THR A 170 -26.90 -25.13 -6.14
N TYR A 171 -26.72 -23.91 -6.53
CA TYR A 171 -26.01 -22.91 -5.74
C TYR A 171 -27.01 -22.01 -5.02
N PRO A 172 -26.99 -21.93 -3.67
CA PRO A 172 -27.82 -20.96 -2.98
C PRO A 172 -27.32 -19.54 -3.31
N LEU A 173 -28.22 -18.65 -3.72
CA LEU A 173 -27.87 -17.27 -4.04
C LEU A 173 -27.17 -16.59 -2.87
N PRO A 174 -26.09 -15.81 -3.12
CA PRO A 174 -25.36 -15.12 -2.07
C PRO A 174 -26.10 -13.85 -1.59
N ARG A 175 -27.40 -13.96 -1.40
CA ARG A 175 -28.25 -12.86 -0.99
C ARG A 175 -28.32 -12.77 0.53
N VAL A 176 -28.24 -11.54 1.04
CA VAL A 176 -28.56 -11.25 2.44
C VAL A 176 -30.08 -11.24 2.59
N THR A 177 -30.61 -12.22 3.27
CA THR A 177 -32.07 -12.41 3.46
C THR A 177 -32.55 -12.00 4.84
N GLU A 178 -31.65 -11.78 5.78
CA GLU A 178 -32.01 -11.38 7.14
C GLU A 178 -32.33 -9.89 7.19
N THR A 179 -33.54 -9.55 7.46
CA THR A 179 -34.00 -8.19 7.71
C THR A 179 -34.39 -8.08 9.18
N PHE A 180 -33.51 -7.46 9.97
CA PHE A 180 -33.85 -7.07 11.34
C PHE A 180 -34.37 -5.64 11.35
N PRO A 181 -35.32 -5.28 12.23
CA PRO A 181 -35.67 -3.89 12.45
C PRO A 181 -34.39 -3.13 12.92
N PRO A 182 -34.22 -1.88 12.49
CA PRO A 182 -33.06 -1.08 12.90
C PRO A 182 -33.13 -0.76 14.40
N ILE A 183 -32.49 -1.57 15.20
CA ILE A 183 -32.42 -1.39 16.66
C ILE A 183 -31.18 -0.58 17.00
N VAL A 184 -31.34 0.46 17.81
CA VAL A 184 -30.25 1.21 18.46
C VAL A 184 -30.15 0.67 19.88
N GLU A 185 -29.00 0.11 20.21
CA GLU A 185 -28.66 -0.36 21.54
C GLU A 185 -28.17 0.79 22.41
N THR A 186 -28.42 0.71 23.69
CA THR A 186 -27.95 1.73 24.67
C THR A 186 -27.25 1.09 25.86
N PHE A 187 -26.18 1.72 26.35
CA PHE A 187 -25.35 1.20 27.44
C PHE A 187 -25.31 2.21 28.60
N ASP A 188 -25.62 1.77 29.82
CA ASP A 188 -25.47 2.58 31.03
C ASP A 188 -24.05 2.43 31.58
N LEU A 189 -23.13 3.20 31.05
CA LEU A 189 -21.73 3.15 31.47
C LEU A 189 -21.55 3.52 32.94
N SER A 190 -22.43 4.37 33.52
CA SER A 190 -22.31 4.84 34.90
C SER A 190 -22.40 3.74 35.95
N SER A 191 -23.04 2.63 35.59
CA SER A 191 -23.20 1.47 36.48
C SER A 191 -22.12 0.39 36.30
N MET A 192 -21.24 0.55 35.30
CA MET A 192 -20.23 -0.46 34.91
C MET A 192 -18.92 -0.31 35.69
N SER A 193 -18.43 -1.43 36.21
CA SER A 193 -17.07 -1.56 36.77
C SER A 193 -15.99 -1.48 35.70
N ASP A 194 -14.74 -1.32 36.11
CA ASP A 194 -13.59 -1.30 35.20
C ASP A 194 -13.50 -2.57 34.33
N GLU A 195 -13.83 -3.73 34.91
CA GLU A 195 -13.85 -5.01 34.18
C GLU A 195 -14.97 -5.06 33.14
N GLU A 196 -16.16 -4.60 33.49
CA GLU A 196 -17.31 -4.55 32.56
C GLU A 196 -17.07 -3.58 31.42
N LEU A 197 -16.42 -2.43 31.67
CA LEU A 197 -16.03 -1.47 30.62
C LEU A 197 -15.05 -2.11 29.63
N ILE A 198 -14.03 -2.83 30.09
CA ILE A 198 -13.08 -3.51 29.22
C ILE A 198 -13.73 -4.66 28.45
N ASN A 199 -14.64 -5.41 29.10
CA ASN A 199 -15.38 -6.48 28.45
C ASN A 199 -16.28 -5.93 27.34
N LEU A 200 -16.99 -4.84 27.57
CA LEU A 200 -17.79 -4.15 26.54
C LEU A 200 -16.92 -3.74 25.34
N SER A 201 -15.74 -3.14 25.60
CA SER A 201 -14.80 -2.77 24.53
C SER A 201 -14.35 -3.98 23.71
N ARG A 202 -14.08 -5.11 24.38
CA ARG A 202 -13.62 -6.35 23.71
C ARG A 202 -14.75 -7.03 22.93
N GLU A 203 -15.92 -7.18 23.51
CA GLU A 203 -17.08 -7.81 22.89
C GLU A 203 -17.56 -7.08 21.63
N ARG A 204 -17.47 -5.76 21.65
CA ARG A 204 -17.84 -4.92 20.51
C ARG A 204 -16.69 -4.55 19.58
N LEU A 205 -15.50 -5.08 19.79
CA LEU A 205 -14.29 -4.83 18.96
C LEU A 205 -13.93 -3.32 18.86
N LEU A 206 -14.15 -2.55 19.94
CA LEU A 206 -13.92 -1.10 19.93
C LEU A 206 -12.43 -0.73 19.98
N ALA A 207 -11.59 -1.64 20.46
CA ALA A 207 -10.15 -1.40 20.68
C ALA A 207 -9.84 -0.18 21.60
N LEU A 208 -10.77 0.16 22.51
CA LEU A 208 -10.62 1.19 23.50
C LEU A 208 -10.02 0.59 24.79
N ASN A 209 -9.01 1.26 25.36
CA ASN A 209 -8.45 0.88 26.64
C ASN A 209 -9.29 1.39 27.83
N LEU A 210 -8.94 0.97 29.05
CA LEU A 210 -9.69 1.33 30.24
C LEU A 210 -9.80 2.83 30.47
N GLU A 211 -8.70 3.58 30.30
CA GLU A 211 -8.72 5.04 30.54
C GLU A 211 -9.58 5.77 29.50
N GLU A 212 -9.57 5.30 28.25
CA GLU A 212 -10.46 5.81 27.20
C GLU A 212 -11.93 5.53 27.54
N MET A 213 -12.26 4.30 27.95
CA MET A 213 -13.63 3.93 28.38
C MET A 213 -14.08 4.74 29.61
N LYS A 214 -13.20 4.93 30.58
CA LYS A 214 -13.49 5.79 31.76
C LYS A 214 -13.64 7.27 31.41
N THR A 215 -12.92 7.74 30.40
CA THR A 215 -13.06 9.11 29.91
C THR A 215 -14.43 9.32 29.25
N ILE A 216 -14.91 8.33 28.48
CA ILE A 216 -16.25 8.34 27.90
C ILE A 216 -17.31 8.26 29.03
N GLN A 217 -17.15 7.34 30.00
CA GLN A 217 -18.02 7.20 31.13
C GLN A 217 -18.18 8.54 31.87
N ARG A 218 -17.10 9.18 32.30
CA ARG A 218 -17.08 10.48 32.99
C ARG A 218 -17.75 11.60 32.19
N PHE A 219 -17.58 11.57 30.87
CA PHE A 219 -18.18 12.58 29.99
C PHE A 219 -19.71 12.45 29.91
N PHE A 220 -20.22 11.23 29.79
CA PHE A 220 -21.67 10.97 29.73
C PHE A 220 -22.40 11.16 31.08
N GLU A 221 -21.67 11.29 32.19
CA GLU A 221 -22.22 11.64 33.51
C GLU A 221 -22.39 13.14 33.75
N LYS A 222 -21.89 14.00 32.84
CA LYS A 222 -22.03 15.45 32.99
C LYS A 222 -23.50 15.89 32.92
N GLU A 223 -24.02 16.53 33.98
CA GLU A 223 -25.43 16.92 34.06
C GLU A 223 -25.90 17.79 32.88
N ASP A 224 -25.08 18.77 32.48
CA ASP A 224 -25.44 19.69 31.39
C ASP A 224 -25.55 18.95 30.05
N PHE A 225 -24.69 17.95 29.84
CA PHE A 225 -24.75 17.10 28.64
C PHE A 225 -25.98 16.18 28.69
N ILE A 226 -26.30 15.60 29.86
CA ILE A 226 -27.52 14.77 30.02
C ILE A 226 -28.78 15.62 29.73
N LYS A 227 -28.88 16.84 30.24
CA LYS A 227 -30.01 17.74 29.98
C LYS A 227 -30.14 18.07 28.48
N LEU A 228 -29.01 18.31 27.82
CA LEU A 228 -29.00 18.54 26.38
C LEU A 228 -29.46 17.32 25.57
N ARG A 229 -28.99 16.13 25.91
CA ARG A 229 -29.43 14.86 25.30
C ARG A 229 -30.93 14.64 25.47
N GLN A 230 -31.46 14.89 26.65
CA GLN A 230 -32.91 14.77 26.92
C GLN A 230 -33.75 15.67 26.02
N ARG A 231 -33.29 16.90 25.74
CA ARG A 231 -33.97 17.81 24.79
C ARG A 231 -34.01 17.25 23.37
N GLN A 232 -33.06 16.39 23.03
CA GLN A 232 -32.97 15.74 21.71
C GLN A 232 -33.58 14.35 21.68
N GLY A 233 -34.26 13.93 22.76
CA GLY A 233 -34.94 12.62 22.84
C GLY A 233 -34.02 11.44 23.23
N LEU A 234 -32.80 11.71 23.67
CA LEU A 234 -31.87 10.71 24.22
C LEU A 234 -31.88 10.74 25.74
N ASP A 235 -31.66 9.61 26.40
CA ASP A 235 -31.44 9.56 27.86
C ASP A 235 -29.92 9.65 28.19
N ARG A 236 -29.55 9.34 29.47
CA ARG A 236 -28.16 9.40 29.93
C ARG A 236 -27.26 8.31 29.33
N ARG A 237 -27.87 7.23 28.80
CA ARG A 237 -27.12 6.09 28.26
C ARG A 237 -26.50 6.43 26.91
N ILE A 238 -25.27 5.99 26.70
CA ILE A 238 -24.64 6.10 25.39
C ILE A 238 -25.29 5.13 24.41
N THR A 239 -25.50 5.57 23.17
CA THR A 239 -25.98 4.69 22.10
C THR A 239 -24.82 3.94 21.46
N ASP A 240 -25.12 2.81 20.81
CA ASP A 240 -24.15 2.09 20.00
C ASP A 240 -23.59 2.96 18.86
N VAL A 241 -24.41 3.82 18.26
CA VAL A 241 -23.99 4.81 17.24
C VAL A 241 -22.93 5.77 17.76
N GLU A 242 -23.13 6.31 18.97
CA GLU A 242 -22.16 7.22 19.61
C GLU A 242 -20.87 6.50 20.01
N LEU A 243 -21.01 5.32 20.63
CA LEU A 243 -19.88 4.52 21.11
C LEU A 243 -18.99 4.05 19.96
N GLU A 244 -19.57 3.56 18.87
CA GLU A 244 -18.85 3.16 17.67
C GLU A 244 -18.18 4.36 16.97
N SER A 245 -18.85 5.51 16.88
CA SER A 245 -18.27 6.74 16.34
C SER A 245 -17.02 7.18 17.14
N LEU A 246 -17.10 7.15 18.47
CA LEU A 246 -15.94 7.46 19.34
C LEU A 246 -14.82 6.43 19.14
N ALA A 247 -15.14 5.15 19.08
CA ALA A 247 -14.15 4.08 18.91
C ALA A 247 -13.37 4.23 17.60
N GLN A 248 -14.07 4.50 16.48
CA GLN A 248 -13.41 4.71 15.19
C GLN A 248 -12.55 5.98 15.21
N THR A 249 -13.09 7.11 15.71
CA THR A 249 -12.36 8.37 15.77
C THR A 249 -11.16 8.30 16.71
N TRP A 250 -11.25 7.55 17.82
CA TRP A 250 -10.17 7.37 18.80
C TRP A 250 -9.28 6.15 18.54
N SER A 251 -9.45 5.49 17.39
CA SER A 251 -8.58 4.37 17.01
C SER A 251 -7.11 4.80 16.87
N GLU A 252 -6.20 3.85 17.01
CA GLU A 252 -4.76 4.07 16.69
C GLU A 252 -4.59 4.60 15.27
N HIS A 253 -5.35 4.04 14.34
CA HIS A 253 -5.32 4.43 12.92
C HIS A 253 -5.67 5.91 12.68
N CYS A 254 -6.74 6.43 13.36
CA CYS A 254 -7.22 7.80 13.14
C CYS A 254 -6.50 8.84 14.00
N LYS A 255 -6.07 8.47 15.23
CA LYS A 255 -5.48 9.40 16.20
C LYS A 255 -3.97 9.28 16.34
N HIS A 256 -3.36 8.27 15.76
CA HIS A 256 -1.92 8.05 15.87
C HIS A 256 -1.46 8.11 17.33
N LYS A 257 -2.15 7.36 18.20
CA LYS A 257 -2.01 7.47 19.66
C LYS A 257 -0.59 7.25 20.13
N THR A 258 0.12 6.30 19.55
CA THR A 258 1.52 6.00 19.84
C THR A 258 2.44 7.16 19.46
N PHE A 259 2.26 7.75 18.30
CA PHE A 259 3.03 8.91 17.83
C PHE A 259 2.71 10.18 18.61
N ASN A 260 1.48 10.30 19.15
CA ASN A 260 1.04 11.41 19.97
C ASN A 260 1.22 11.17 21.47
N ALA A 261 1.81 10.03 21.88
CA ALA A 261 2.04 9.71 23.29
C ALA A 261 3.09 10.61 23.95
N LYS A 262 2.97 10.74 25.28
CA LYS A 262 4.05 11.23 26.13
C LYS A 262 5.01 10.09 26.41
N ILE A 263 6.28 10.20 25.99
CA ILE A 263 7.26 9.11 26.06
C ILE A 263 8.41 9.53 26.95
N ILE A 264 8.76 8.68 27.91
CA ILE A 264 10.01 8.78 28.66
C ILE A 264 10.98 7.78 28.04
N TYR A 265 11.96 8.31 27.32
CA TYR A 265 13.01 7.54 26.68
C TYR A 265 14.25 7.50 27.55
N LYS A 266 14.83 6.34 27.79
CA LYS A 266 16.05 6.12 28.52
C LYS A 266 17.05 5.31 27.71
N ASP A 267 18.23 5.86 27.52
CA ASP A 267 19.38 5.11 27.00
C ASP A 267 20.10 4.41 28.16
N LEU A 268 20.12 3.09 28.16
CA LEU A 268 20.71 2.27 29.23
C LEU A 268 22.24 2.24 29.22
N GLU A 269 22.89 2.59 28.09
CA GLU A 269 24.35 2.68 28.02
C GLU A 269 24.88 4.02 28.52
N THR A 270 24.27 5.10 28.05
CA THR A 270 24.70 6.48 28.40
C THR A 270 24.06 6.99 29.68
N GLY A 271 22.93 6.41 30.08
CA GLY A 271 22.11 6.89 31.20
C GLY A 271 21.29 8.13 30.89
N GLU A 272 21.33 8.60 29.64
CA GLU A 272 20.55 9.76 29.19
C GLU A 272 19.05 9.46 29.26
N THR A 273 18.27 10.44 29.69
CA THR A 273 16.81 10.37 29.76
C THR A 273 16.21 11.59 29.07
N LEU A 274 15.24 11.34 28.17
CA LEU A 274 14.53 12.37 27.42
C LEU A 274 13.03 12.24 27.67
N GLU A 275 12.35 13.37 27.92
CA GLU A 275 10.90 13.46 27.89
C GLU A 275 10.45 13.98 26.52
N ILE A 276 9.59 13.21 25.84
CA ILE A 276 9.10 13.52 24.50
C ILE A 276 7.59 13.70 24.58
N ASP A 277 7.11 14.88 24.25
CA ASP A 277 5.68 15.15 24.08
C ASP A 277 5.33 15.02 22.59
N SER A 278 4.86 13.85 22.20
CA SER A 278 4.56 13.45 20.82
C SER A 278 5.81 13.35 19.90
N LEU A 279 6.03 12.15 19.36
CA LEU A 279 7.04 11.92 18.32
C LEU A 279 6.78 12.80 17.09
N PHE A 280 5.51 12.89 16.70
CA PHE A 280 5.09 13.71 15.57
C PHE A 280 5.47 15.18 15.74
N LYS A 281 5.08 15.79 16.88
CA LYS A 281 5.39 17.21 17.14
C LYS A 281 6.87 17.48 17.30
N THR A 282 7.56 16.61 18.07
CA THR A 282 8.96 16.81 18.45
C THR A 282 9.92 16.62 17.29
N PHE A 283 9.65 15.67 16.40
CA PHE A 283 10.59 15.29 15.35
C PHE A 283 10.07 15.62 13.94
N ILE A 284 8.89 15.11 13.55
CA ILE A 284 8.40 15.20 12.17
C ILE A 284 7.95 16.62 11.84
N LYS A 285 6.99 17.14 12.59
CA LYS A 285 6.43 18.48 12.37
C LYS A 285 7.50 19.55 12.56
N ARG A 286 8.28 19.45 13.64
CA ARG A 286 9.33 20.40 13.97
C ARG A 286 10.41 20.48 12.86
N SER A 287 10.91 19.34 12.37
CA SER A 287 11.91 19.35 11.29
C SER A 287 11.38 20.06 10.04
N THR A 288 10.14 19.78 9.66
CA THR A 288 9.49 20.40 8.52
C THR A 288 9.30 21.90 8.69
N GLU A 289 8.82 22.35 9.85
CA GLU A 289 8.65 23.79 10.17
C GLU A 289 9.99 24.54 10.13
N GLU A 290 11.04 23.96 10.67
CA GLU A 290 12.40 24.54 10.66
C GLU A 290 12.96 24.61 9.23
N ILE A 291 12.79 23.54 8.42
CA ILE A 291 13.23 23.53 7.01
C ILE A 291 12.48 24.61 6.21
N ARG A 292 11.16 24.71 6.37
CA ARG A 292 10.34 25.71 5.70
C ARG A 292 10.77 27.13 6.06
N LYS A 293 11.05 27.38 7.35
CA LYS A 293 11.57 28.66 7.82
C LYS A 293 12.93 28.99 7.20
N GLU A 294 13.85 28.01 7.11
CA GLU A 294 15.14 28.17 6.46
C GLU A 294 15.03 28.46 4.96
N LYS A 295 14.06 27.82 4.26
CA LYS A 295 13.77 28.11 2.85
C LYS A 295 13.18 29.51 2.62
N GLY A 296 12.45 30.07 3.58
CA GLY A 296 11.87 31.40 3.49
C GLY A 296 11.03 31.59 2.24
N GLU A 297 11.37 32.56 1.40
CA GLU A 297 10.66 32.85 0.13
C GLU A 297 10.73 31.71 -0.91
N LYS A 298 11.66 30.78 -0.74
CA LYS A 298 11.81 29.57 -1.57
C LYS A 298 10.97 28.38 -1.07
N ASP A 299 10.19 28.55 0.00
CA ASP A 299 9.28 27.51 0.48
C ASP A 299 8.19 27.27 -0.58
N PHE A 300 8.04 26.00 -0.95
CA PHE A 300 7.07 25.55 -1.95
C PHE A 300 5.94 24.72 -1.36
N CYS A 301 5.91 24.56 -0.04
CA CYS A 301 4.88 23.79 0.65
C CYS A 301 3.62 24.62 0.86
N PHE A 302 2.46 24.11 0.43
CA PHE A 302 1.17 24.76 0.59
C PHE A 302 0.36 24.22 1.76
N SER A 303 0.11 22.91 1.77
CA SER A 303 -0.62 22.23 2.83
C SER A 303 0.22 21.07 3.36
N VAL A 304 0.50 21.08 4.66
CA VAL A 304 1.40 20.14 5.30
C VAL A 304 0.76 19.63 6.58
N PHE A 305 0.49 18.33 6.67
CA PHE A 305 -0.13 17.65 7.82
C PHE A 305 -1.53 18.19 8.21
N VAL A 306 -2.27 18.76 7.29
CA VAL A 306 -3.58 19.41 7.55
C VAL A 306 -4.71 18.75 6.77
N ASP A 307 -4.46 18.24 5.59
CA ASP A 307 -5.43 17.63 4.68
C ASP A 307 -5.08 16.16 4.42
N ASN A 308 -5.89 15.44 3.66
CA ASN A 308 -5.70 14.02 3.35
C ASN A 308 -4.32 13.72 2.72
N ALA A 309 -3.78 14.65 1.93
CA ALA A 309 -2.46 14.57 1.33
C ALA A 309 -1.65 15.84 1.55
N GLY A 310 -0.31 15.74 1.50
CA GLY A 310 0.58 16.88 1.47
C GLY A 310 0.55 17.58 0.11
N VAL A 311 0.59 18.92 0.10
CA VAL A 311 0.47 19.72 -1.13
C VAL A 311 1.68 20.63 -1.30
N ILE A 312 2.32 20.54 -2.47
CA ILE A 312 3.41 21.44 -2.88
C ILE A 312 3.07 22.19 -4.16
N LYS A 313 3.60 23.40 -4.31
CA LYS A 313 3.53 24.17 -5.58
C LYS A 313 4.41 23.46 -6.63
N LEU A 314 3.95 23.34 -7.87
CA LEU A 314 4.79 22.92 -8.99
C LEU A 314 5.18 24.10 -9.87
N ASP A 315 4.21 24.90 -10.27
CA ASP A 315 4.38 26.09 -11.11
C ASP A 315 3.26 27.10 -10.86
N GLU A 316 2.98 27.98 -11.82
CA GLU A 316 1.94 29.02 -11.68
C GLU A 316 0.51 28.50 -11.90
N ASP A 317 0.36 27.29 -12.45
CA ASP A 317 -0.95 26.70 -12.77
C ASP A 317 -1.28 25.55 -11.83
N TRP A 318 -0.27 24.80 -11.33
CA TRP A 318 -0.43 23.53 -10.68
C TRP A 318 0.22 23.40 -9.31
N ALA A 319 -0.49 22.76 -8.40
CA ALA A 319 0.05 22.12 -7.20
C ALA A 319 -0.02 20.59 -7.32
N LEU A 320 0.83 19.90 -6.60
CA LEU A 320 0.83 18.44 -6.48
C LEU A 320 0.40 18.04 -5.08
N ALA A 321 -0.64 17.22 -4.99
CA ALA A 321 -0.99 16.47 -3.80
C ALA A 321 -0.33 15.09 -3.86
N PHE A 322 0.32 14.64 -2.78
CA PHE A 322 0.96 13.33 -2.73
C PHE A 322 0.72 12.64 -1.39
N LYS A 323 0.33 11.39 -1.46
CA LYS A 323 0.04 10.52 -0.30
C LYS A 323 0.56 9.11 -0.52
N VAL A 324 0.99 8.46 0.54
CA VAL A 324 1.27 7.02 0.61
C VAL A 324 0.56 6.46 1.84
N GLU A 325 -0.18 5.41 1.65
CA GLU A 325 -0.92 4.66 2.68
C GLU A 325 -0.50 3.21 2.76
N THR A 326 -0.94 2.51 3.81
CA THR A 326 -0.66 1.09 4.00
C THR A 326 -1.95 0.29 4.13
N HIS A 327 -1.96 -0.93 3.56
CA HIS A 327 -3.09 -1.84 3.65
C HIS A 327 -2.63 -3.27 4.02
N ASN A 328 -1.94 -3.38 5.16
CA ASN A 328 -1.22 -4.58 5.58
C ASN A 328 -2.14 -5.73 6.03
N SER A 329 -2.97 -5.50 7.06
CA SER A 329 -3.85 -6.52 7.64
C SER A 329 -4.87 -7.07 6.66
N PRO A 330 -5.60 -6.24 5.88
CA PRO A 330 -6.52 -6.77 4.88
C PRO A 330 -5.82 -7.60 3.80
N SER A 331 -4.61 -7.18 3.36
CA SER A 331 -3.81 -7.93 2.37
C SER A 331 -3.26 -9.25 2.91
N ALA A 332 -3.07 -9.36 4.23
CA ALA A 332 -2.70 -10.62 4.85
C ALA A 332 -3.86 -11.63 4.85
N LEU A 333 -5.10 -11.16 4.99
CA LEU A 333 -6.33 -11.98 5.02
C LEU A 333 -6.83 -12.31 3.61
N ASP A 334 -6.86 -11.32 2.75
CA ASP A 334 -7.23 -11.42 1.33
C ASP A 334 -6.23 -10.64 0.48
N PRO A 335 -5.19 -11.30 -0.05
CA PRO A 335 -4.12 -10.63 -0.76
C PRO A 335 -4.59 -9.80 -1.96
N TYR A 336 -5.55 -10.31 -2.73
CA TYR A 336 -6.09 -9.60 -3.89
C TYR A 336 -7.04 -8.47 -3.48
N GLY A 337 -8.10 -8.78 -2.75
CA GLY A 337 -9.12 -7.79 -2.38
C GLY A 337 -8.57 -6.71 -1.44
N GLY A 338 -7.74 -7.11 -0.47
CA GLY A 338 -7.09 -6.18 0.45
C GLY A 338 -6.13 -5.23 -0.25
N ALA A 339 -5.34 -5.70 -1.19
CA ALA A 339 -4.42 -4.87 -1.96
C ALA A 339 -5.14 -3.98 -2.98
N LEU A 340 -6.17 -4.51 -3.66
CA LEU A 340 -7.05 -3.72 -4.53
C LEU A 340 -7.68 -2.55 -3.77
N THR A 341 -8.18 -2.80 -2.56
CA THR A 341 -8.70 -1.76 -1.67
C THR A 341 -7.62 -0.76 -1.26
N GLY A 342 -6.41 -1.22 -1.02
CA GLY A 342 -5.27 -0.35 -0.69
C GLY A 342 -5.01 0.70 -1.75
N ILE A 343 -4.93 0.31 -3.01
CA ILE A 343 -4.67 1.26 -4.11
C ILE A 343 -5.88 2.17 -4.42
N VAL A 344 -7.10 1.63 -4.46
CA VAL A 344 -8.28 2.49 -4.69
C VAL A 344 -8.56 3.38 -3.46
N GLY A 345 -8.15 2.96 -2.26
CA GLY A 345 -8.22 3.75 -1.04
C GLY A 345 -7.32 4.98 -1.11
N VAL A 346 -6.01 4.78 -1.32
CA VAL A 346 -5.04 5.89 -1.40
C VAL A 346 -5.34 6.85 -2.56
N ASN A 347 -5.95 6.37 -3.64
CA ASN A 347 -6.37 7.22 -4.75
C ASN A 347 -7.40 8.28 -4.31
N ARG A 348 -8.20 8.00 -3.28
CA ARG A 348 -9.17 8.96 -2.76
C ARG A 348 -8.55 10.07 -1.91
N ASP A 349 -7.38 9.86 -1.30
CA ASP A 349 -6.74 10.88 -0.47
C ASP A 349 -6.39 12.16 -1.26
N PRO A 350 -5.61 12.13 -2.37
CA PRO A 350 -5.42 13.34 -3.17
C PRO A 350 -6.69 13.83 -3.85
N LEU A 351 -7.62 12.93 -4.25
CA LEU A 351 -8.92 13.33 -4.78
C LEU A 351 -9.71 14.13 -3.73
N GLY A 352 -9.60 13.79 -2.45
CA GLY A 352 -10.21 14.48 -1.32
C GLY A 352 -9.40 15.66 -0.77
N THR A 353 -8.28 16.01 -1.37
CA THR A 353 -7.39 17.09 -0.92
C THR A 353 -7.69 18.40 -1.63
N GLY A 354 -7.76 19.49 -0.85
CA GLY A 354 -8.20 20.77 -1.37
C GLY A 354 -9.58 20.68 -2.03
N LEU A 355 -9.71 21.18 -3.23
CA LEU A 355 -10.91 21.03 -4.05
C LEU A 355 -10.88 19.82 -5.00
N GLY A 356 -9.92 18.93 -4.81
CA GLY A 356 -9.79 17.68 -5.56
C GLY A 356 -8.63 17.66 -6.55
N ALA A 357 -7.82 16.60 -6.52
CA ALA A 357 -6.70 16.42 -7.42
C ALA A 357 -7.03 15.44 -8.55
N LYS A 358 -6.58 15.74 -9.78
CA LYS A 358 -6.54 14.79 -10.89
C LYS A 358 -5.34 13.87 -10.71
N LEU A 359 -5.58 12.59 -10.52
CA LEU A 359 -4.56 11.59 -10.24
C LEU A 359 -3.69 11.32 -11.49
N ILE A 360 -2.36 11.40 -11.34
CA ILE A 360 -1.41 11.30 -12.44
C ILE A 360 -0.36 10.22 -12.28
N PHE A 361 -0.18 9.64 -11.10
CA PHE A 361 0.69 8.48 -10.88
C PHE A 361 0.32 7.69 -9.64
N ASN A 362 0.65 6.39 -9.69
CA ASN A 362 0.79 5.52 -8.52
C ASN A 362 2.26 5.12 -8.34
N THR A 363 2.64 4.82 -7.11
CA THR A 363 3.94 4.25 -6.73
C THR A 363 3.70 3.25 -5.59
N ASP A 364 4.21 2.02 -5.73
CA ASP A 364 3.81 0.93 -4.85
C ASP A 364 5.02 0.15 -4.34
N VAL A 365 5.10 -0.06 -3.03
CA VAL A 365 6.20 -0.77 -2.39
C VAL A 365 5.66 -1.90 -1.51
N PHE A 366 6.26 -3.08 -1.63
CA PHE A 366 5.79 -4.27 -0.93
C PHE A 366 6.91 -4.92 -0.13
N CYS A 367 6.55 -5.46 1.04
CA CYS A 367 7.44 -6.30 1.84
C CYS A 367 6.78 -7.65 2.08
N PHE A 368 7.45 -8.73 1.68
CA PHE A 368 6.94 -10.09 1.74
C PHE A 368 7.95 -11.05 2.36
N ALA A 369 7.47 -12.17 2.91
CA ALA A 369 8.31 -13.34 3.11
C ALA A 369 8.74 -13.92 1.75
N PRO A 370 9.91 -14.61 1.68
CA PRO A 370 10.39 -15.19 0.43
C PRO A 370 9.37 -16.11 -0.22
N PRO A 371 9.10 -15.96 -1.54
CA PRO A 371 8.04 -16.69 -2.21
C PRO A 371 8.35 -18.18 -2.44
N ASN A 372 9.57 -18.59 -2.21
CA ASN A 372 10.03 -20.00 -2.21
C ASN A 372 10.02 -20.62 -0.81
N TRP A 373 9.15 -20.16 0.08
CA TRP A 373 9.02 -20.67 1.44
C TRP A 373 8.74 -22.17 1.44
N ASP A 374 9.56 -22.95 2.14
CA ASP A 374 9.52 -24.41 2.19
C ASP A 374 9.24 -25.00 3.58
N LYS A 375 9.10 -24.12 4.60
CA LYS A 375 8.81 -24.54 5.97
C LYS A 375 7.29 -24.60 6.22
N PRO A 376 6.86 -25.32 7.27
CA PRO A 376 5.46 -25.30 7.69
C PRO A 376 4.93 -23.88 7.90
N LEU A 377 3.66 -23.68 7.63
CA LEU A 377 2.99 -22.40 7.86
C LEU A 377 2.25 -22.42 9.19
N PRO A 378 2.35 -21.37 10.00
CA PRO A 378 1.45 -21.18 11.13
C PRO A 378 -0.02 -21.17 10.68
N PRO A 379 -0.95 -21.61 11.54
CA PRO A 379 -2.38 -21.59 11.19
C PRO A 379 -2.87 -20.23 10.68
N ARG A 380 -3.77 -20.27 9.71
CA ARG A 380 -4.36 -19.08 9.03
C ARG A 380 -3.40 -18.20 8.22
N LEU A 381 -2.12 -18.44 8.23
CA LEU A 381 -1.21 -17.73 7.34
C LEU A 381 -1.24 -18.36 5.95
N LEU A 382 -1.34 -17.51 4.94
CA LEU A 382 -1.27 -17.91 3.55
C LEU A 382 0.19 -18.09 3.12
N HIS A 383 0.42 -18.96 2.14
CA HIS A 383 1.76 -19.14 1.60
C HIS A 383 2.29 -17.81 1.01
N PRO A 384 3.55 -17.41 1.29
CA PRO A 384 4.12 -16.14 0.83
C PRO A 384 3.96 -15.89 -0.67
N ARG A 385 4.07 -16.93 -1.48
CA ARG A 385 3.85 -16.83 -2.92
C ARG A 385 2.42 -16.43 -3.27
N ARG A 386 1.41 -16.95 -2.55
CA ARG A 386 0.01 -16.59 -2.73
C ARG A 386 -0.23 -15.12 -2.37
N ILE A 387 0.39 -14.66 -1.26
CA ILE A 387 0.33 -13.26 -0.85
C ILE A 387 0.98 -12.37 -1.91
N PHE A 388 2.19 -12.69 -2.34
CA PHE A 388 2.91 -11.96 -3.38
C PHE A 388 2.09 -11.81 -4.67
N GLU A 389 1.57 -12.92 -5.20
CA GLU A 389 0.79 -12.88 -6.44
C GLU A 389 -0.53 -12.15 -6.29
N GLY A 390 -1.25 -12.35 -5.17
CA GLY A 390 -2.53 -11.69 -4.93
C GLY A 390 -2.38 -10.18 -4.71
N VAL A 391 -1.39 -9.74 -3.93
CA VAL A 391 -1.10 -8.32 -3.72
C VAL A 391 -0.69 -7.65 -5.03
N ARG A 392 0.24 -8.26 -5.77
CA ARG A 392 0.66 -7.74 -7.07
C ARG A 392 -0.53 -7.55 -8.01
N GLU A 393 -1.40 -8.56 -8.13
CA GLU A 393 -2.55 -8.55 -9.02
C GLU A 393 -3.62 -7.54 -8.55
N GLY A 394 -3.86 -7.43 -7.25
CA GLY A 394 -4.84 -6.48 -6.69
C GLY A 394 -4.44 -5.03 -6.92
N VAL A 395 -3.19 -4.67 -6.64
CA VAL A 395 -2.69 -3.31 -6.89
C VAL A 395 -2.63 -3.00 -8.39
N GLU A 396 -2.18 -3.95 -9.22
CA GLU A 396 -2.17 -3.81 -10.67
C GLU A 396 -3.58 -3.52 -11.22
N HIS A 397 -4.57 -4.33 -10.88
CA HIS A 397 -5.95 -4.11 -11.33
C HIS A 397 -6.50 -2.76 -10.86
N GLY A 398 -6.23 -2.37 -9.60
CA GLY A 398 -6.69 -1.09 -9.07
C GLY A 398 -6.11 0.12 -9.79
N GLY A 399 -4.82 0.10 -10.10
CA GLY A 399 -4.14 1.14 -10.87
C GLY A 399 -4.54 1.16 -12.35
N ASN A 400 -4.39 0.02 -13.03
CA ASN A 400 -4.68 -0.11 -14.47
C ASN A 400 -6.13 0.23 -14.80
N GLN A 401 -7.10 -0.31 -14.03
CA GLN A 401 -8.53 -0.05 -14.27
C GLN A 401 -8.98 1.37 -13.88
N SER A 402 -8.22 2.04 -13.03
CA SER A 402 -8.42 3.47 -12.73
C SER A 402 -7.82 4.40 -13.78
N GLY A 403 -7.02 3.88 -14.70
CA GLY A 403 -6.32 4.67 -15.73
C GLY A 403 -5.22 5.56 -15.15
N ILE A 404 -4.56 5.11 -14.09
CA ILE A 404 -3.47 5.81 -13.41
C ILE A 404 -2.18 5.00 -13.64
N PRO A 405 -1.10 5.60 -14.15
CA PRO A 405 0.14 4.87 -14.38
C PRO A 405 0.82 4.53 -13.05
N THR A 406 1.24 3.27 -12.86
CA THR A 406 2.17 2.89 -11.79
C THR A 406 3.59 3.14 -12.27
N VAL A 407 4.19 4.23 -11.80
CA VAL A 407 5.44 4.77 -12.39
C VAL A 407 6.69 4.11 -11.86
N ASN A 408 6.66 3.60 -10.63
CA ASN A 408 7.74 2.81 -10.02
C ASN A 408 7.25 2.06 -8.77
N GLY A 409 8.16 1.31 -8.18
CA GLY A 409 7.94 0.60 -6.93
C GLY A 409 9.18 -0.20 -6.52
N SER A 410 9.11 -0.90 -5.40
CA SER A 410 10.10 -1.90 -4.99
C SER A 410 9.49 -3.03 -4.19
N ILE A 411 10.22 -4.15 -4.09
CA ILE A 411 9.79 -5.32 -3.34
C ILE A 411 10.94 -5.78 -2.46
N VAL A 412 10.69 -5.81 -1.16
CA VAL A 412 11.63 -6.29 -0.14
C VAL A 412 11.19 -7.66 0.35
N PHE A 413 12.14 -8.59 0.47
CA PHE A 413 11.90 -9.94 0.98
C PHE A 413 12.68 -10.16 2.27
N ASP A 414 11.94 -10.51 3.34
CA ASP A 414 12.50 -10.95 4.63
C ASP A 414 11.58 -11.99 5.27
N PRO A 415 12.11 -13.08 5.85
CA PRO A 415 11.30 -14.12 6.51
C PRO A 415 10.31 -13.58 7.55
N SER A 416 10.64 -12.49 8.22
CA SER A 416 9.81 -11.91 9.29
C SER A 416 8.49 -11.31 8.80
N TYR A 417 8.37 -11.03 7.49
CA TYR A 417 7.08 -10.62 6.88
C TYR A 417 6.10 -11.79 6.68
N LEU A 418 6.45 -12.99 7.12
CA LEU A 418 5.51 -14.13 7.09
C LEU A 418 4.27 -13.86 7.93
N GLY A 419 4.44 -13.21 9.09
CA GLY A 419 3.32 -12.91 9.99
C GLY A 419 2.34 -11.89 9.43
N LYS A 420 2.85 -10.91 8.69
CA LYS A 420 2.06 -9.87 8.03
C LYS A 420 2.88 -9.22 6.90
N PRO A 421 2.38 -9.17 5.66
CA PRO A 421 3.03 -8.40 4.61
C PRO A 421 2.91 -6.91 4.89
N LEU A 422 3.80 -6.09 4.32
CA LEU A 422 3.59 -4.66 4.23
C LEU A 422 3.24 -4.30 2.79
N VAL A 423 2.15 -3.56 2.63
CA VAL A 423 1.63 -3.14 1.33
C VAL A 423 1.46 -1.63 1.37
N TYR A 424 2.41 -0.93 0.79
CA TYR A 424 2.37 0.52 0.62
C TYR A 424 1.85 0.84 -0.77
N CYS A 425 0.81 1.67 -0.83
CA CYS A 425 0.28 2.21 -2.06
C CYS A 425 0.39 3.73 -2.01
N GLY A 426 0.96 4.31 -3.05
CA GLY A 426 1.14 5.76 -3.16
C GLY A 426 0.45 6.32 -4.40
N THR A 427 -0.03 7.55 -4.30
CA THR A 427 -0.65 8.27 -5.42
C THR A 427 -0.38 9.75 -5.35
N GLY A 428 -0.18 10.35 -6.50
CA GLY A 428 -0.07 11.79 -6.66
C GLY A 428 -1.03 12.34 -7.68
N GLY A 429 -1.48 13.56 -7.43
CA GLY A 429 -2.45 14.24 -8.30
C GLY A 429 -2.25 15.73 -8.40
N LEU A 430 -2.68 16.28 -9.51
CA LEU A 430 -2.61 17.72 -9.80
C LEU A 430 -3.84 18.46 -9.31
N ILE A 431 -3.61 19.52 -8.55
CA ILE A 431 -4.61 20.48 -8.13
C ILE A 431 -4.38 21.78 -8.93
N PRO A 432 -5.37 22.31 -9.65
CA PRO A 432 -5.23 23.64 -10.25
C PRO A 432 -5.07 24.68 -9.14
N LEU A 433 -4.12 25.61 -9.29
CA LEU A 433 -3.90 26.65 -8.27
C LEU A 433 -5.14 27.52 -8.07
N LYS A 434 -5.95 27.68 -9.12
CA LYS A 434 -7.21 28.43 -9.07
C LYS A 434 -8.37 27.60 -9.63
N VAL A 435 -9.49 27.65 -8.95
CA VAL A 435 -10.79 27.16 -9.40
C VAL A 435 -11.77 28.32 -9.28
N GLY A 436 -12.05 29.01 -10.41
CA GLY A 436 -12.69 30.30 -10.39
C GLY A 436 -11.84 31.32 -9.59
N ASP A 437 -12.42 31.97 -8.62
CA ASP A 437 -11.75 32.95 -7.76
C ASP A 437 -11.10 32.29 -6.49
N ARG A 438 -11.22 30.96 -6.33
CA ARG A 438 -10.72 30.25 -5.14
C ARG A 438 -9.37 29.61 -5.38
N GLU A 439 -8.58 29.50 -4.32
CA GLU A 439 -7.36 28.68 -4.31
C GLU A 439 -7.74 27.21 -4.31
N GLY A 440 -7.30 26.46 -5.32
CA GLY A 440 -7.70 25.06 -5.51
C GLY A 440 -7.23 24.10 -4.42
N TRP A 441 -6.16 24.46 -3.71
CA TRP A 441 -5.60 23.67 -2.62
C TRP A 441 -6.23 23.97 -1.23
N LYS A 442 -7.22 24.88 -1.18
CA LYS A 442 -7.99 25.22 0.03
C LYS A 442 -9.43 24.77 -0.10
N LYS A 443 -9.96 24.19 0.96
CA LYS A 443 -11.35 23.78 1.07
C LYS A 443 -11.95 24.22 2.39
N GLY A 444 -13.27 24.18 2.52
CA GLY A 444 -13.96 24.49 3.78
C GLY A 444 -15.47 24.40 3.62
N ALA A 445 -16.09 23.46 4.35
CA ALA A 445 -17.54 23.37 4.49
C ALA A 445 -18.07 24.58 5.26
N ARG A 446 -19.25 25.05 4.91
CA ARG A 446 -19.90 26.22 5.51
C ARG A 446 -21.23 25.82 6.13
N PRO A 447 -21.67 26.48 7.20
CA PRO A 447 -23.03 26.29 7.69
C PRO A 447 -24.06 26.53 6.59
N GLY A 448 -24.99 25.58 6.44
CA GLY A 448 -26.00 25.57 5.37
C GLY A 448 -25.65 24.69 4.16
N ASP A 449 -24.36 24.37 3.94
CA ASP A 449 -23.97 23.43 2.89
C ASP A 449 -24.61 22.06 3.14
N LYS A 450 -25.05 21.41 2.07
CA LYS A 450 -25.61 20.05 2.18
C LYS A 450 -24.49 19.01 2.25
N VAL A 451 -24.67 18.03 3.15
CA VAL A 451 -23.83 16.84 3.23
C VAL A 451 -24.28 15.88 2.13
N VAL A 452 -23.46 15.72 1.10
CA VAL A 452 -23.79 14.83 -0.04
C VAL A 452 -22.77 13.68 -0.07
N MET A 453 -23.27 12.44 0.03
CA MET A 453 -22.51 11.23 -0.20
C MET A 453 -22.53 10.89 -1.69
N VAL A 454 -21.35 10.70 -2.28
CA VAL A 454 -21.15 10.39 -3.70
C VAL A 454 -20.48 9.04 -3.86
N GLY A 455 -20.91 8.25 -4.84
CA GLY A 455 -20.30 6.99 -5.25
C GLY A 455 -21.09 5.74 -4.86
N GLY A 456 -20.42 4.75 -4.31
CA GLY A 456 -21.02 3.44 -4.01
C GLY A 456 -22.05 3.41 -2.89
N LYS A 457 -22.74 2.28 -2.77
CA LYS A 457 -23.71 2.02 -1.72
C LYS A 457 -23.03 1.52 -0.44
N VAL A 458 -23.68 1.71 0.71
CA VAL A 458 -23.21 1.28 2.03
C VAL A 458 -23.55 -0.20 2.27
N GLY A 459 -22.58 -1.00 2.65
CA GLY A 459 -22.68 -2.38 3.12
C GLY A 459 -22.01 -2.58 4.47
N LYS A 460 -21.82 -3.84 4.87
CA LYS A 460 -21.03 -4.20 6.08
C LYS A 460 -19.53 -4.27 5.84
N ASP A 461 -19.08 -3.91 4.64
CA ASP A 461 -17.65 -3.99 4.28
C ASP A 461 -16.83 -3.05 5.15
N GLY A 462 -15.71 -3.56 5.66
CA GLY A 462 -14.76 -2.80 6.44
C GLY A 462 -15.22 -2.31 7.81
N ILE A 463 -16.38 -2.77 8.29
CA ILE A 463 -16.81 -2.47 9.67
C ILE A 463 -15.73 -2.93 10.64
N HIS A 464 -15.29 -2.03 11.51
CA HIS A 464 -14.13 -2.17 12.39
C HIS A 464 -12.78 -2.23 11.66
N GLY A 465 -12.69 -1.87 10.38
CA GLY A 465 -11.44 -1.83 9.62
C GLY A 465 -10.40 -0.92 10.26
N ALA A 466 -10.79 0.28 10.67
CA ALA A 466 -9.89 1.23 11.35
C ALA A 466 -9.36 0.72 12.70
N THR A 467 -10.18 0.02 13.49
CA THR A 467 -9.74 -0.55 14.76
C THR A 467 -8.88 -1.81 14.54
N PHE A 468 -9.24 -2.64 13.55
CA PHE A 468 -8.52 -3.88 13.24
C PHE A 468 -7.19 -3.67 12.50
N SER A 469 -7.05 -2.62 11.71
CA SER A 469 -5.82 -2.35 10.93
C SER A 469 -4.58 -2.19 11.82
N SER A 470 -4.78 -1.72 13.06
CA SER A 470 -3.74 -1.52 14.08
C SER A 470 -3.80 -2.57 15.20
N GLU A 471 -4.24 -3.79 14.90
CA GLU A 471 -4.21 -4.93 15.81
C GLU A 471 -3.43 -6.11 15.21
N ALA A 472 -2.85 -6.96 16.08
CA ALA A 472 -2.20 -8.18 15.64
C ALA A 472 -3.19 -9.14 14.98
N LEU A 473 -2.76 -9.88 13.95
CA LEU A 473 -3.56 -10.97 13.37
C LEU A 473 -3.69 -12.11 14.38
N HIS A 474 -4.92 -12.52 14.68
CA HIS A 474 -5.24 -13.59 15.63
C HIS A 474 -6.46 -14.41 15.16
N GLU A 475 -6.83 -15.45 15.91
CA GLU A 475 -7.93 -16.35 15.57
C GLU A 475 -9.29 -15.65 15.37
N GLY A 476 -9.56 -14.57 16.12
CA GLY A 476 -10.79 -13.80 16.10
C GLY A 476 -10.82 -12.67 15.06
N SER A 477 -9.83 -12.56 14.18
CA SER A 477 -9.77 -11.51 13.16
C SER A 477 -11.03 -11.53 12.29
N PRO A 478 -11.82 -10.42 12.22
CA PRO A 478 -13.12 -10.42 11.61
C PRO A 478 -13.04 -10.49 10.07
N ALA A 479 -13.78 -11.42 9.46
CA ALA A 479 -13.89 -11.51 8.01
C ALA A 479 -14.52 -10.26 7.37
N THR A 480 -15.35 -9.53 8.13
CA THR A 480 -15.96 -8.25 7.70
C THR A 480 -14.97 -7.12 7.53
N ALA A 481 -13.75 -7.23 8.09
CA ALA A 481 -12.68 -6.27 7.84
C ALA A 481 -12.14 -6.32 6.41
N VAL A 482 -12.42 -7.42 5.67
CA VAL A 482 -12.07 -7.51 4.26
C VAL A 482 -13.02 -6.66 3.43
N GLN A 483 -12.44 -5.82 2.59
CA GLN A 483 -13.14 -4.95 1.65
C GLN A 483 -12.72 -5.34 0.24
N ILE A 484 -13.60 -5.14 -0.74
CA ILE A 484 -13.26 -5.33 -2.15
C ILE A 484 -13.55 -4.02 -2.87
N GLY A 485 -12.52 -3.40 -3.41
CA GLY A 485 -12.62 -2.18 -4.20
C GLY A 485 -13.25 -2.42 -5.58
N ASP A 486 -13.90 -1.38 -6.12
CA ASP A 486 -14.50 -1.36 -7.46
C ASP A 486 -13.93 -0.18 -8.27
N PRO A 487 -12.85 -0.38 -9.02
CA PRO A 487 -12.17 0.70 -9.73
C PRO A 487 -13.06 1.45 -10.73
N ILE A 488 -14.01 0.79 -11.38
CA ILE A 488 -14.90 1.46 -12.36
C ILE A 488 -15.86 2.44 -11.69
N THR A 489 -16.44 2.08 -10.55
CA THR A 489 -17.26 3.00 -9.76
C THR A 489 -16.43 4.19 -9.30
N GLN A 490 -15.21 3.96 -8.83
CA GLN A 490 -14.30 5.03 -8.44
C GLN A 490 -13.90 5.93 -9.62
N LYS A 491 -13.63 5.36 -10.79
CA LYS A 491 -13.28 6.14 -11.99
C LYS A 491 -14.42 7.06 -12.41
N LYS A 492 -15.65 6.54 -12.49
CA LYS A 492 -16.84 7.35 -12.78
C LYS A 492 -17.02 8.49 -11.76
N MET A 493 -16.90 8.17 -10.47
CA MET A 493 -16.98 9.14 -9.38
C MET A 493 -15.91 10.21 -9.47
N THR A 494 -14.67 9.83 -9.74
CA THR A 494 -13.53 10.75 -9.89
C THR A 494 -13.78 11.72 -11.04
N ASP A 495 -14.15 11.23 -12.22
CA ASP A 495 -14.41 12.06 -13.40
C ASP A 495 -15.55 13.06 -13.16
N PHE A 496 -16.60 12.61 -12.48
CA PHE A 496 -17.71 13.47 -12.05
C PHE A 496 -17.26 14.57 -11.09
N LEU A 497 -16.54 14.20 -10.03
CA LEU A 497 -16.11 15.15 -8.99
C LEU A 497 -15.14 16.21 -9.53
N LEU A 498 -14.21 15.81 -10.40
CA LEU A 498 -13.32 16.78 -11.05
C LEU A 498 -14.09 17.76 -11.93
N LYS A 499 -15.10 17.29 -12.67
CA LYS A 499 -15.96 18.16 -13.45
C LYS A 499 -16.82 19.07 -12.57
N ALA A 500 -17.39 18.57 -11.50
CA ALA A 500 -18.14 19.34 -10.51
C ALA A 500 -17.25 20.41 -9.84
N ARG A 501 -15.99 20.08 -9.54
CA ARG A 501 -14.96 21.01 -9.07
C ARG A 501 -14.79 22.18 -10.04
N ASP A 502 -14.54 21.88 -11.32
CA ASP A 502 -14.25 22.88 -12.34
C ASP A 502 -15.44 23.81 -12.59
N LEU A 503 -16.65 23.31 -12.36
CA LEU A 503 -17.89 24.11 -12.36
C LEU A 503 -18.15 24.84 -11.03
N GLY A 504 -17.31 24.64 -10.02
CA GLY A 504 -17.45 25.30 -8.71
C GLY A 504 -18.68 24.87 -7.91
N LEU A 505 -19.13 23.62 -8.06
CA LEU A 505 -20.38 23.12 -7.48
C LEU A 505 -20.29 22.73 -6.01
N TYR A 506 -19.10 22.69 -5.41
CA TYR A 506 -18.93 22.36 -4.00
C TYR A 506 -17.84 23.17 -3.31
N ASN A 507 -17.87 23.20 -1.97
CA ASN A 507 -16.97 23.97 -1.13
C ASN A 507 -15.87 23.13 -0.47
N SER A 508 -16.18 21.87 -0.16
CA SER A 508 -15.25 20.94 0.49
C SER A 508 -15.56 19.51 0.06
N ILE A 509 -14.54 18.64 0.17
CA ILE A 509 -14.59 17.24 -0.20
C ILE A 509 -13.62 16.45 0.69
N THR A 510 -14.03 15.27 1.11
CA THR A 510 -13.14 14.27 1.74
C THR A 510 -13.60 12.85 1.38
N ASP A 511 -12.72 11.86 1.55
CA ASP A 511 -13.05 10.45 1.33
C ASP A 511 -13.81 9.85 2.52
N ASN A 512 -14.55 8.77 2.25
CA ASN A 512 -15.14 7.93 3.28
C ASN A 512 -14.24 6.69 3.47
N GLY A 513 -13.07 6.90 4.04
CA GLY A 513 -12.10 5.86 4.35
C GLY A 513 -12.39 5.19 5.68
N ALA A 514 -11.38 5.07 6.52
CA ALA A 514 -11.47 4.51 7.86
C ALA A 514 -12.54 5.22 8.70
N GLY A 515 -13.45 4.43 9.31
CA GLY A 515 -14.58 4.96 10.09
C GLY A 515 -15.75 5.53 9.26
N GLY A 516 -15.69 5.44 7.94
CA GLY A 516 -16.80 5.76 7.03
C GLY A 516 -17.37 7.18 7.18
N LEU A 517 -18.70 7.31 7.29
CA LEU A 517 -19.38 8.59 7.47
C LEU A 517 -19.07 9.25 8.83
N SER A 518 -18.74 8.44 9.85
CA SER A 518 -18.35 8.98 11.17
C SER A 518 -17.09 9.86 11.05
N SER A 519 -16.08 9.39 10.33
CA SER A 519 -14.85 10.16 10.11
C SER A 519 -15.07 11.30 9.11
N SER A 520 -15.58 11.01 7.91
CA SER A 520 -15.69 12.02 6.84
C SER A 520 -16.57 13.21 7.23
N VAL A 521 -17.79 12.96 7.73
CA VAL A 521 -18.70 14.02 8.15
C VAL A 521 -18.22 14.68 9.46
N GLY A 522 -17.68 13.87 10.39
CA GLY A 522 -17.15 14.38 11.66
C GLY A 522 -15.97 15.35 11.47
N GLU A 523 -15.06 15.04 10.55
CA GLU A 523 -13.93 15.90 10.21
C GLU A 523 -14.38 17.18 9.48
N MET A 524 -15.22 17.06 8.45
CA MET A 524 -15.77 18.22 7.73
C MET A 524 -16.65 19.10 8.64
N ALA A 525 -17.32 18.51 9.65
CA ALA A 525 -18.07 19.27 10.65
C ALA A 525 -17.19 20.23 11.45
N ARG A 526 -15.88 19.97 11.61
CA ARG A 526 -14.94 20.93 12.22
C ARG A 526 -14.74 22.19 11.37
N GLU A 527 -14.85 22.04 10.05
CA GLU A 527 -14.71 23.20 9.13
C GLU A 527 -15.88 24.18 9.28
N SER A 528 -17.10 23.66 9.44
CA SER A 528 -18.33 24.46 9.54
C SER A 528 -18.73 24.81 10.96
N GLY A 529 -18.34 24.00 11.93
CA GLY A 529 -18.76 24.10 13.33
C GLY A 529 -19.84 23.10 13.76
N GLY A 530 -20.29 22.21 12.88
CA GLY A 530 -21.29 21.18 13.18
C GLY A 530 -21.84 20.47 11.96
N ALA A 531 -22.56 19.39 12.18
CA ALA A 531 -23.30 18.69 11.11
C ALA A 531 -24.52 17.95 11.68
N VAL A 532 -25.56 17.82 10.84
CA VAL A 532 -26.70 16.92 11.08
C VAL A 532 -26.88 16.02 9.87
N ILE A 533 -26.94 14.71 10.07
CA ILE A 533 -27.19 13.72 9.01
C ILE A 533 -28.29 12.74 9.41
N ASP A 534 -29.05 12.25 8.45
CA ASP A 534 -30.00 11.16 8.64
C ASP A 534 -29.51 9.90 7.89
N LEU A 535 -29.09 8.89 8.65
CA LEU A 535 -28.51 7.66 8.12
C LEU A 535 -29.49 6.83 7.29
N ALA A 536 -30.81 6.99 7.53
CA ALA A 536 -31.83 6.31 6.74
C ALA A 536 -31.87 6.75 5.27
N LYS A 537 -31.26 7.89 4.93
CA LYS A 537 -31.15 8.38 3.57
C LYS A 537 -29.99 7.75 2.79
N ALA A 538 -29.03 7.12 3.48
CA ALA A 538 -27.89 6.50 2.83
C ALA A 538 -28.34 5.32 1.93
N PRO A 539 -27.90 5.26 0.66
CA PRO A 539 -28.19 4.13 -0.21
C PRO A 539 -27.45 2.88 0.27
N LEU A 540 -28.20 1.80 0.45
CA LEU A 540 -27.68 0.54 1.00
C LEU A 540 -27.47 -0.50 -0.11
N LYS A 541 -26.42 -1.33 0.03
CA LYS A 541 -26.18 -2.50 -0.84
C LYS A 541 -27.30 -3.55 -0.66
N TYR A 542 -27.78 -3.70 0.57
CA TYR A 542 -28.82 -4.65 0.99
C TYR A 542 -29.50 -4.16 2.27
N PRO A 543 -30.74 -4.59 2.54
CA PRO A 543 -31.47 -4.18 3.74
C PRO A 543 -30.91 -4.85 5.00
N GLY A 544 -31.27 -4.32 6.17
CA GLY A 544 -30.97 -4.91 7.47
C GLY A 544 -29.72 -4.40 8.16
N LEU A 545 -29.07 -3.32 7.67
CA LEU A 545 -28.00 -2.65 8.38
C LEU A 545 -28.56 -1.86 9.56
N LYS A 546 -27.87 -1.97 10.72
CA LYS A 546 -28.15 -1.13 11.89
C LYS A 546 -27.61 0.30 11.66
N PRO A 547 -28.14 1.33 12.33
CA PRO A 547 -27.67 2.71 12.17
C PRO A 547 -26.18 2.88 12.40
N TRP A 548 -25.58 2.25 13.42
CA TRP A 548 -24.15 2.31 13.65
C TRP A 548 -23.34 1.64 12.53
N GLU A 549 -23.83 0.53 11.95
CA GLU A 549 -23.19 -0.14 10.81
C GLU A 549 -23.17 0.76 9.58
N ILE A 550 -24.24 1.52 9.34
CA ILE A 550 -24.29 2.50 8.23
C ILE A 550 -23.28 3.63 8.48
N LEU A 551 -23.16 4.11 9.71
CA LEU A 551 -22.30 5.22 10.08
C LEU A 551 -20.82 4.90 9.90
N VAL A 552 -20.39 3.71 10.38
CA VAL A 552 -18.96 3.33 10.41
C VAL A 552 -18.53 2.41 9.28
N SER A 553 -19.43 2.07 8.36
CA SER A 553 -19.10 1.26 7.18
C SER A 553 -17.98 1.88 6.37
N GLU A 554 -16.99 1.08 6.02
CA GLU A 554 -15.87 1.49 5.16
C GLU A 554 -16.03 0.96 3.73
N SER A 555 -17.28 0.71 3.28
CA SER A 555 -17.55 0.37 1.88
C SER A 555 -16.88 1.36 0.96
N GLN A 556 -16.11 0.85 0.00
CA GLN A 556 -15.21 1.63 -0.84
C GLN A 556 -15.96 2.55 -1.84
N GLU A 557 -15.20 3.35 -2.59
CA GLU A 557 -15.66 4.24 -3.66
C GLU A 557 -16.71 5.27 -3.21
N ARG A 558 -16.53 5.85 -2.02
CA ARG A 558 -17.43 6.89 -1.51
C ARG A 558 -16.66 8.12 -1.09
N MET A 559 -17.24 9.29 -1.43
CA MET A 559 -16.74 10.61 -1.01
C MET A 559 -17.88 11.37 -0.32
N THR A 560 -17.53 12.22 0.64
CA THR A 560 -18.44 13.21 1.24
C THR A 560 -18.11 14.60 0.71
N VAL A 561 -19.13 15.32 0.27
CA VAL A 561 -18.99 16.63 -0.37
C VAL A 561 -19.92 17.65 0.30
N ALA A 562 -19.40 18.86 0.54
CA ALA A 562 -20.16 19.99 1.04
C ALA A 562 -20.65 20.85 -0.16
N VAL A 563 -21.95 20.76 -0.45
CA VAL A 563 -22.56 21.41 -1.62
C VAL A 563 -23.42 22.59 -1.16
N PRO A 564 -23.18 23.83 -1.67
CA PRO A 564 -24.04 24.99 -1.38
C PRO A 564 -25.50 24.69 -1.73
N PRO A 565 -26.47 25.15 -0.93
CA PRO A 565 -27.91 24.86 -1.15
C PRO A 565 -28.42 25.25 -2.54
N ASP A 566 -27.93 26.34 -3.10
CA ASP A 566 -28.29 26.86 -4.43
C ASP A 566 -27.69 26.05 -5.58
N LYS A 567 -26.73 25.17 -5.31
CA LYS A 567 -26.03 24.35 -6.33
C LYS A 567 -26.39 22.86 -6.27
N VAL A 568 -27.17 22.43 -5.28
CA VAL A 568 -27.49 21.01 -5.07
C VAL A 568 -28.18 20.40 -6.29
N ASP A 569 -29.19 21.08 -6.87
CA ASP A 569 -29.93 20.54 -8.02
C ASP A 569 -29.03 20.35 -9.24
N GLU A 570 -28.11 21.29 -9.49
CA GLU A 570 -27.15 21.20 -10.58
C GLU A 570 -26.14 20.06 -10.35
N PHE A 571 -25.66 19.93 -9.12
CA PHE A 571 -24.74 18.87 -8.72
C PHE A 571 -25.36 17.48 -8.92
N LEU A 572 -26.59 17.27 -8.44
CA LEU A 572 -27.30 16.01 -8.58
C LEU A 572 -27.62 15.66 -10.03
N LYS A 573 -28.05 16.65 -10.84
CA LYS A 573 -28.30 16.45 -12.29
C LYS A 573 -27.03 16.08 -13.04
N LEU A 574 -25.90 16.68 -12.69
CA LEU A 574 -24.61 16.33 -13.29
C LEU A 574 -24.20 14.89 -12.90
N ALA A 575 -24.39 14.50 -11.63
CA ALA A 575 -24.12 13.15 -11.15
C ALA A 575 -24.97 12.11 -11.91
N GLU A 576 -26.27 12.35 -12.03
CA GLU A 576 -27.19 11.49 -12.79
C GLU A 576 -26.75 11.36 -14.26
N LYS A 577 -26.43 12.48 -14.91
CA LYS A 577 -25.95 12.49 -16.31
C LYS A 577 -24.68 11.68 -16.51
N MET A 578 -23.79 11.63 -15.52
CA MET A 578 -22.54 10.89 -15.56
C MET A 578 -22.65 9.47 -14.99
N GLY A 579 -23.85 9.02 -14.63
CA GLY A 579 -24.11 7.68 -14.07
C GLY A 579 -23.48 7.47 -12.70
N VAL A 580 -23.41 8.54 -11.89
CA VAL A 580 -22.85 8.51 -10.52
C VAL A 580 -23.97 8.74 -9.52
N GLN A 581 -24.02 7.88 -8.49
CA GLN A 581 -24.96 8.06 -7.40
C GLN A 581 -24.50 9.19 -6.47
N ALA A 582 -25.38 10.15 -6.19
CA ALA A 582 -25.18 11.21 -5.22
C ALA A 582 -26.43 11.39 -4.37
N THR A 583 -26.27 11.41 -3.05
CA THR A 583 -27.40 11.42 -2.10
C THR A 583 -27.18 12.44 -1.00
N VAL A 584 -28.15 13.33 -0.80
CA VAL A 584 -28.12 14.31 0.29
C VAL A 584 -28.50 13.61 1.59
N LEU A 585 -27.54 13.54 2.54
CA LEU A 585 -27.73 12.94 3.84
C LEU A 585 -28.17 13.94 4.91
N GLY A 586 -27.81 15.21 4.78
CA GLY A 586 -28.08 16.22 5.77
C GLY A 586 -27.47 17.56 5.46
N GLU A 587 -27.02 18.27 6.47
CA GLU A 587 -26.57 19.66 6.38
C GLU A 587 -25.41 19.91 7.36
N PHE A 588 -24.43 20.73 6.92
CA PHE A 588 -23.41 21.28 7.80
C PHE A 588 -24.00 22.49 8.57
N THR A 589 -23.68 22.58 9.85
CA THR A 589 -24.20 23.59 10.78
C THR A 589 -23.06 24.28 11.54
N ASP A 590 -23.38 25.19 12.41
CA ASP A 590 -22.50 25.81 13.41
C ASP A 590 -22.88 25.44 14.85
N SER A 591 -23.55 24.31 15.02
CA SER A 591 -24.15 23.90 16.29
C SER A 591 -23.14 23.47 17.38
N GLY A 592 -21.91 23.17 17.04
CA GLY A 592 -20.90 22.57 17.93
C GLY A 592 -21.00 21.04 18.02
N TYR A 593 -21.94 20.42 17.32
CA TYR A 593 -22.27 19.00 17.47
C TYR A 593 -22.26 18.24 16.15
N PHE A 594 -21.89 16.97 16.22
CA PHE A 594 -22.21 15.96 15.23
C PHE A 594 -23.53 15.29 15.67
N HIS A 595 -24.63 15.67 15.02
CA HIS A 595 -25.98 15.21 15.30
C HIS A 595 -26.40 14.16 14.29
N ILE A 596 -26.69 12.94 14.76
CA ILE A 596 -26.96 11.77 13.95
C ILE A 596 -28.41 11.35 14.13
N LEU A 597 -29.15 11.28 13.02
CA LEU A 597 -30.54 10.87 12.97
C LEU A 597 -30.67 9.51 12.26
N TYR A 598 -31.75 8.83 12.54
CA TYR A 598 -32.27 7.71 11.75
C TYR A 598 -33.79 7.85 11.64
N GLU A 599 -34.31 7.96 10.41
CA GLU A 599 -35.74 8.26 10.13
C GLU A 599 -36.23 9.49 10.92
N GLY A 600 -35.41 10.55 10.97
CA GLY A 600 -35.69 11.78 11.66
C GLY A 600 -35.64 11.74 13.20
N LYS A 601 -35.29 10.60 13.79
CA LYS A 601 -35.12 10.46 15.26
C LYS A 601 -33.64 10.55 15.60
N THR A 602 -33.30 11.23 16.69
CA THR A 602 -31.92 11.29 17.16
C THR A 602 -31.46 9.93 17.65
N VAL A 603 -30.36 9.45 17.09
CA VAL A 603 -29.68 8.20 17.47
C VAL A 603 -28.25 8.45 17.99
N GLY A 604 -27.72 9.64 17.80
CA GLY A 604 -26.44 10.06 18.34
C GLY A 604 -26.30 11.58 18.38
N LEU A 605 -25.59 12.07 19.42
CA LEU A 605 -25.26 13.48 19.61
C LEU A 605 -23.89 13.60 20.27
N LEU A 606 -22.90 14.00 19.51
CA LEU A 606 -21.51 14.12 20.00
C LEU A 606 -21.01 15.54 19.84
N PRO A 607 -20.53 16.19 20.94
CA PRO A 607 -19.81 17.45 20.80
C PRO A 607 -18.54 17.24 19.99
N LEU A 608 -18.27 18.11 19.02
CA LEU A 608 -17.11 17.98 18.13
C LEU A 608 -15.78 18.05 18.91
N GLU A 609 -15.71 18.89 19.94
CA GLU A 609 -14.53 18.98 20.81
C GLU A 609 -14.26 17.63 21.50
N PHE A 610 -15.29 16.98 22.06
CA PHE A 610 -15.11 15.69 22.71
C PHE A 610 -14.79 14.58 21.70
N LEU A 611 -15.49 14.55 20.59
CA LEU A 611 -15.27 13.54 19.52
C LEU A 611 -13.82 13.59 19.02
N HIS A 612 -13.29 14.79 18.79
CA HIS A 612 -11.97 14.93 18.16
C HIS A 612 -10.81 15.10 19.15
N ASP A 613 -11.03 15.76 20.28
CA ASP A 613 -9.95 16.14 21.19
C ASP A 613 -10.12 15.53 22.59
N GLY A 614 -11.14 14.68 22.79
CA GLY A 614 -11.45 14.05 24.08
C GLY A 614 -10.59 12.83 24.44
N VAL A 615 -9.86 12.26 23.47
CA VAL A 615 -9.03 11.06 23.70
C VAL A 615 -7.88 11.38 24.67
N PRO A 616 -7.70 10.58 25.76
CA PRO A 616 -6.61 10.79 26.68
C PRO A 616 -5.25 10.46 26.04
N GLN A 617 -4.25 11.31 26.30
CA GLN A 617 -2.89 11.09 25.79
C GLN A 617 -2.24 9.90 26.53
N LEU A 618 -1.68 8.97 25.77
CA LEU A 618 -0.92 7.83 26.29
C LEU A 618 0.37 8.30 26.98
N LYS A 619 0.78 7.57 28.04
CA LYS A 619 2.07 7.72 28.72
C LYS A 619 2.84 6.43 28.57
N LEU A 620 3.97 6.46 27.87
CA LEU A 620 4.75 5.27 27.50
C LEU A 620 6.20 5.42 27.98
N TYR A 621 6.86 4.27 28.15
CA TYR A 621 8.26 4.20 28.57
C TYR A 621 9.06 3.43 27.53
N ALA A 622 10.18 4.00 27.12
CA ALA A 622 11.10 3.45 26.12
C ALA A 622 12.48 3.25 26.74
N GLU A 623 13.06 2.09 26.57
CA GLU A 623 14.40 1.75 27.06
C GLU A 623 15.26 1.23 25.91
N TRP A 624 16.34 1.94 25.60
CA TRP A 624 17.28 1.58 24.57
C TRP A 624 18.49 0.85 25.12
N SER A 625 18.83 -0.26 24.50
CA SER A 625 20.10 -0.95 24.69
C SER A 625 20.56 -1.45 23.32
N PRO A 626 21.71 -0.95 22.79
CA PRO A 626 22.15 -1.36 21.45
C PRO A 626 22.43 -2.86 21.39
N PRO A 627 22.01 -3.54 20.32
CA PRO A 627 22.34 -4.94 20.13
C PRO A 627 23.85 -5.11 19.95
N LYS A 628 24.38 -6.22 20.44
CA LYS A 628 25.81 -6.53 20.37
C LYS A 628 26.07 -7.55 19.27
N TYR A 629 26.75 -7.11 18.23
CA TYR A 629 27.22 -7.96 17.14
C TYR A 629 28.76 -8.01 17.12
N PRO A 630 29.39 -9.11 16.64
CA PRO A 630 30.80 -9.16 16.40
C PRO A 630 31.24 -8.04 15.45
N LYS A 631 32.25 -7.26 15.80
CA LYS A 631 32.75 -6.18 14.95
C LYS A 631 33.58 -6.69 13.77
N GLU A 632 34.28 -7.80 13.96
CA GLU A 632 35.13 -8.42 12.94
C GLU A 632 34.68 -9.85 12.68
N VAL A 633 34.78 -10.28 11.43
CA VAL A 633 34.56 -11.66 11.00
C VAL A 633 35.83 -12.18 10.35
N LEU A 634 36.29 -13.36 10.84
CA LEU A 634 37.30 -14.13 10.15
C LEU A 634 36.66 -14.86 8.97
N LEU A 635 36.71 -14.23 7.81
CA LEU A 635 36.14 -14.75 6.58
C LEU A 635 37.27 -14.89 5.53
N PRO A 636 37.49 -16.05 4.91
CA PRO A 636 38.39 -16.18 3.77
C PRO A 636 37.85 -15.34 2.59
N GLU A 637 38.74 -14.82 1.75
CA GLU A 637 38.31 -14.18 0.51
C GLU A 637 37.75 -15.23 -0.44
N PRO A 638 36.73 -14.87 -1.23
CA PRO A 638 36.15 -15.77 -2.22
C PRO A 638 37.17 -16.26 -3.25
N GLU A 639 37.11 -17.53 -3.60
CA GLU A 639 37.98 -18.11 -4.64
C GLU A 639 37.42 -17.81 -6.05
N ASP A 640 36.11 -17.75 -6.20
CA ASP A 640 35.40 -17.51 -7.47
C ASP A 640 34.40 -16.35 -7.33
N TYR A 641 34.83 -15.18 -7.78
CA TYR A 641 33.99 -13.96 -7.76
C TYR A 641 32.88 -13.98 -8.81
N GLU A 642 33.01 -14.73 -9.91
CA GLU A 642 31.95 -14.85 -10.91
C GLU A 642 30.78 -15.67 -10.37
N ALA A 643 31.06 -16.82 -9.77
CA ALA A 643 30.04 -17.66 -9.14
C ALA A 643 29.32 -16.90 -8.01
N LEU A 644 30.07 -16.29 -7.10
CA LEU A 644 29.51 -15.48 -6.01
C LEU A 644 28.66 -14.31 -6.55
N GLY A 645 29.16 -13.61 -7.58
CA GLY A 645 28.43 -12.51 -8.20
C GLY A 645 27.07 -12.94 -8.78
N LYS A 646 27.02 -14.12 -9.45
CA LYS A 646 25.77 -14.69 -9.96
C LYS A 646 24.81 -15.06 -8.82
N GLU A 647 25.32 -15.61 -7.71
CA GLU A 647 24.51 -15.93 -6.54
C GLU A 647 23.91 -14.68 -5.89
N ILE A 648 24.70 -13.59 -5.75
CA ILE A 648 24.20 -12.31 -5.23
C ILE A 648 23.15 -11.71 -6.17
N LEU A 649 23.39 -11.71 -7.50
CA LEU A 649 22.42 -11.22 -8.49
C LEU A 649 21.09 -11.99 -8.47
N SER A 650 21.10 -13.28 -8.12
CA SER A 650 19.92 -14.13 -8.04
C SER A 650 19.16 -14.03 -6.70
N ARG A 651 19.62 -13.25 -5.74
CA ARG A 651 18.88 -13.05 -4.48
C ARG A 651 17.60 -12.26 -4.72
N PHE A 652 16.51 -12.59 -4.03
CA PHE A 652 15.19 -11.98 -4.25
C PHE A 652 15.18 -10.45 -4.08
N ASN A 653 15.98 -9.89 -3.20
CA ASN A 653 16.10 -8.44 -3.04
C ASN A 653 16.81 -7.76 -4.21
N VAL A 654 17.74 -8.46 -4.87
CA VAL A 654 18.57 -7.94 -5.97
C VAL A 654 17.98 -8.26 -7.35
N CYS A 655 17.45 -9.46 -7.56
CA CYS A 655 17.04 -9.97 -8.87
C CYS A 655 16.00 -9.09 -9.58
N SER A 656 15.87 -9.30 -10.88
CA SER A 656 14.91 -8.60 -11.74
C SER A 656 13.49 -8.68 -11.21
N LYS A 657 12.81 -7.55 -11.19
CA LYS A 657 11.37 -7.44 -10.94
C LYS A 657 10.56 -7.27 -12.22
N GLU A 658 11.17 -7.54 -13.38
CA GLU A 658 10.54 -7.43 -14.70
C GLU A 658 9.19 -8.16 -14.78
N TYR A 659 9.09 -9.34 -14.17
CA TYR A 659 7.83 -10.09 -14.08
C TYR A 659 6.68 -9.25 -13.48
N VAL A 660 6.97 -8.47 -12.42
CA VAL A 660 5.99 -7.57 -11.80
C VAL A 660 5.75 -6.35 -12.67
N VAL A 661 6.82 -5.67 -13.06
CA VAL A 661 6.75 -4.38 -13.79
C VAL A 661 5.93 -4.47 -15.06
N ARG A 662 6.11 -5.55 -15.86
CA ARG A 662 5.43 -5.71 -17.16
C ARG A 662 3.92 -5.96 -17.06
N GLN A 663 3.38 -6.15 -15.87
CA GLN A 663 1.95 -6.33 -15.64
C GLN A 663 1.25 -5.03 -15.27
N TYR A 664 2.02 -4.03 -14.84
CA TYR A 664 1.50 -2.70 -14.51
C TYR A 664 1.54 -1.78 -15.74
N ASP A 665 0.49 -1.00 -15.92
CA ASP A 665 0.49 0.09 -16.90
C ASP A 665 1.25 1.28 -16.32
N HIS A 666 2.39 1.59 -16.89
CA HIS A 666 3.22 2.72 -16.50
C HIS A 666 3.26 3.82 -17.57
N GLU A 667 2.44 3.71 -18.63
CA GLU A 667 2.42 4.64 -19.77
C GLU A 667 1.10 5.36 -19.99
N VAL A 668 0.02 4.90 -19.37
CA VAL A 668 -1.30 5.56 -19.47
C VAL A 668 -1.21 7.02 -19.06
N GLN A 669 -2.01 7.88 -19.68
CA GLN A 669 -1.96 9.35 -19.64
C GLN A 669 -0.76 9.98 -20.39
N GLY A 670 0.21 9.22 -20.93
CA GLY A 670 1.28 9.69 -21.81
C GLY A 670 2.38 10.53 -21.14
N GLY A 671 2.43 10.60 -19.80
CA GLY A 671 3.38 11.44 -19.07
C GLY A 671 4.73 10.78 -18.72
N SER A 672 4.87 9.46 -18.86
CA SER A 672 6.08 8.72 -18.47
C SER A 672 7.28 9.07 -19.34
N VAL A 673 8.38 9.47 -18.71
CA VAL A 673 9.66 9.82 -19.37
C VAL A 673 10.75 8.84 -18.97
N VAL A 674 11.06 8.70 -17.69
CA VAL A 674 11.90 7.61 -17.17
C VAL A 674 10.97 6.58 -16.55
N LYS A 675 11.01 5.37 -17.14
CA LYS A 675 10.12 4.26 -16.82
C LYS A 675 10.79 3.31 -15.82
N PRO A 676 10.04 2.36 -15.22
CA PRO A 676 10.62 1.42 -14.25
C PRO A 676 11.69 0.50 -14.81
N LEU A 677 11.69 0.26 -16.12
CA LEU A 677 12.74 -0.47 -16.82
C LEU A 677 13.52 0.48 -17.76
N ALA A 678 14.85 0.38 -17.72
CA ALA A 678 15.77 1.19 -18.49
C ALA A 678 16.64 0.33 -19.43
N GLY A 679 16.99 0.88 -20.59
CA GLY A 679 17.84 0.20 -21.56
C GLY A 679 17.30 -1.18 -21.97
N LEU A 680 18.11 -2.22 -21.84
CA LEU A 680 17.73 -3.62 -22.08
C LEU A 680 17.12 -4.24 -20.79
N ASP A 681 15.99 -3.72 -20.34
CA ASP A 681 15.20 -4.21 -19.20
C ASP A 681 15.90 -4.16 -17.82
N GLY A 682 16.87 -3.24 -17.64
CA GLY A 682 17.47 -3.00 -16.34
C GLY A 682 16.59 -2.18 -15.42
N PRO A 683 16.90 -2.09 -14.12
CA PRO A 683 16.14 -1.29 -13.18
C PRO A 683 16.33 0.21 -13.39
N SER A 684 15.39 1.04 -12.98
CA SER A 684 15.54 2.49 -12.90
C SER A 684 15.67 2.94 -11.46
N ASP A 685 16.51 3.93 -11.19
CA ASP A 685 16.70 4.51 -9.85
C ASP A 685 15.44 5.25 -9.38
N ALA A 686 14.76 5.95 -10.30
CA ALA A 686 13.55 6.71 -10.03
C ALA A 686 12.68 6.84 -11.29
N ALA A 687 11.44 7.28 -11.11
CA ALA A 687 10.57 7.63 -12.21
C ALA A 687 10.64 9.14 -12.51
N VAL A 688 10.52 9.49 -13.77
CA VAL A 688 10.33 10.88 -14.21
C VAL A 688 9.05 10.96 -15.03
N ILE A 689 8.14 11.84 -14.63
CA ILE A 689 6.91 12.10 -15.37
C ILE A 689 6.78 13.57 -15.74
N ARG A 690 6.25 13.81 -16.93
CA ARG A 690 5.83 15.10 -17.42
C ARG A 690 4.39 15.31 -17.00
N TYR A 691 4.18 16.11 -15.96
CA TYR A 691 2.85 16.25 -15.33
C TYR A 691 1.86 17.03 -16.18
N ASP A 692 2.34 17.90 -17.06
CA ASP A 692 1.55 18.66 -18.01
C ASP A 692 2.18 18.52 -19.41
N LEU A 693 1.42 17.97 -20.36
CA LEU A 693 1.93 17.65 -21.71
C LEU A 693 2.21 18.90 -22.56
N GLU A 694 1.78 20.08 -22.13
CA GLU A 694 2.08 21.37 -22.78
C GLU A 694 3.37 22.00 -22.24
N LYS A 695 3.93 21.48 -21.13
CA LYS A 695 5.15 21.99 -20.48
C LYS A 695 6.30 21.00 -20.64
N THR A 696 7.54 21.45 -20.48
CA THR A 696 8.74 20.60 -20.49
C THR A 696 9.17 20.19 -19.09
N SER A 697 8.71 20.88 -18.05
CA SER A 697 9.00 20.53 -16.68
C SER A 697 8.34 19.22 -16.24
N GLY A 698 8.97 18.54 -15.32
CA GLY A 698 8.46 17.28 -14.78
C GLY A 698 8.66 17.15 -13.29
N ILE A 699 8.22 16.02 -12.77
CA ILE A 699 8.46 15.57 -11.40
C ILE A 699 9.19 14.23 -11.41
N VAL A 700 9.99 14.04 -10.38
CA VAL A 700 10.76 12.82 -10.12
C VAL A 700 10.16 12.18 -8.88
N ILE A 701 9.85 10.89 -8.95
CA ILE A 701 9.32 10.09 -7.84
C ILE A 701 10.35 9.01 -7.50
N ALA A 702 10.76 8.95 -6.25
CA ALA A 702 11.69 7.95 -5.75
C ALA A 702 11.33 7.54 -4.31
N HIS A 703 11.93 6.47 -3.83
CA HIS A 703 11.77 6.01 -2.47
C HIS A 703 13.02 5.30 -1.97
N GLY A 704 13.11 5.16 -0.65
CA GLY A 704 14.12 4.37 0.05
C GLY A 704 13.46 3.53 1.15
N ILE A 705 13.92 2.30 1.30
CA ILE A 705 13.42 1.35 2.29
C ILE A 705 14.51 0.35 2.66
N CYS A 706 14.96 0.37 3.90
CA CYS A 706 16.14 -0.38 4.36
C CYS A 706 15.89 -1.17 5.67
N PRO A 707 14.84 -2.00 5.78
CA PRO A 707 14.49 -2.69 7.03
C PRO A 707 15.59 -3.61 7.56
N LYS A 708 16.47 -4.11 6.70
CA LYS A 708 17.62 -4.96 7.03
C LYS A 708 18.60 -4.35 8.03
N PHE A 709 18.61 -3.03 8.18
CA PHE A 709 19.46 -2.34 9.15
C PHE A 709 18.77 -2.13 10.50
N SER A 710 17.48 -2.41 10.63
CA SER A 710 16.73 -2.22 11.89
C SER A 710 17.21 -3.13 13.01
N ASP A 711 17.75 -4.31 12.71
CA ASP A 711 18.35 -5.22 13.69
C ASP A 711 19.58 -4.61 14.35
N PHE A 712 20.29 -3.73 13.66
CA PHE A 712 21.46 -3.04 14.18
C PHE A 712 21.09 -1.77 14.94
N ASP A 713 20.41 -0.85 14.25
CA ASP A 713 19.90 0.39 14.83
C ASP A 713 18.87 1.02 13.87
N THR A 714 17.66 1.27 14.36
CA THR A 714 16.60 1.92 13.60
C THR A 714 16.91 3.38 13.23
N TYR A 715 17.84 4.04 13.98
CA TYR A 715 18.40 5.33 13.57
C TYR A 715 19.11 5.21 12.22
N LEU A 716 19.97 4.20 12.05
CA LEU A 716 20.70 3.97 10.80
C LEU A 716 19.77 3.45 9.70
N MET A 717 18.76 2.65 10.04
CA MET A 717 17.75 2.20 9.08
C MET A 717 17.04 3.41 8.42
N VAL A 718 16.58 4.36 9.21
CA VAL A 718 15.92 5.58 8.70
C VAL A 718 16.88 6.48 7.95
N ALA A 719 18.09 6.67 8.47
CA ALA A 719 19.13 7.47 7.82
C ALA A 719 19.42 6.96 6.39
N ASN A 720 19.57 5.63 6.23
CA ASN A 720 19.79 5.01 4.92
C ASN A 720 18.56 5.11 4.01
N ALA A 721 17.33 4.91 4.53
CA ALA A 721 16.13 5.04 3.72
C ALA A 721 15.96 6.47 3.16
N ILE A 722 16.25 7.49 3.95
CA ILE A 722 16.20 8.90 3.50
C ILE A 722 17.29 9.16 2.45
N ASP A 723 18.54 8.75 2.72
CA ASP A 723 19.64 8.93 1.77
C ASP A 723 19.36 8.21 0.44
N GLU A 724 18.86 6.97 0.48
CA GLU A 724 18.52 6.17 -0.71
C GLU A 724 17.44 6.85 -1.57
N ALA A 725 16.36 7.32 -0.97
CA ALA A 725 15.30 8.03 -1.69
C ALA A 725 15.83 9.27 -2.42
N ILE A 726 16.64 10.08 -1.73
CA ILE A 726 17.23 11.30 -2.29
C ILE A 726 18.24 10.96 -3.38
N ARG A 727 19.12 9.99 -3.14
CA ARG A 727 20.14 9.53 -4.09
C ARG A 727 19.52 9.02 -5.38
N ASN A 728 18.50 8.17 -5.28
CA ASN A 728 17.75 7.65 -6.42
C ASN A 728 17.12 8.78 -7.25
N ALA A 729 16.47 9.74 -6.60
CA ALA A 729 15.88 10.89 -7.30
C ALA A 729 16.93 11.73 -8.04
N VAL A 730 18.09 11.95 -7.43
CA VAL A 730 19.15 12.75 -8.04
C VAL A 730 19.82 12.02 -9.21
N CYS A 731 19.94 10.70 -9.18
CA CYS A 731 20.50 9.89 -10.28
C CYS A 731 19.76 10.10 -11.61
N VAL A 732 18.46 10.38 -11.58
CA VAL A 732 17.68 10.67 -12.79
C VAL A 732 17.53 12.17 -13.11
N GLY A 733 18.10 13.07 -12.30
CA GLY A 733 18.07 14.51 -12.49
C GLY A 733 17.12 15.28 -11.57
N GLY A 734 16.61 14.66 -10.51
CA GLY A 734 15.79 15.33 -9.50
C GLY A 734 16.51 16.44 -8.76
N ASN A 735 15.85 17.58 -8.57
CA ASN A 735 16.41 18.73 -7.88
C ASN A 735 16.24 18.61 -6.36
N LEU A 736 17.32 18.35 -5.63
CA LEU A 736 17.31 18.25 -4.16
C LEU A 736 16.82 19.54 -3.47
N GLU A 737 17.04 20.71 -4.04
CA GLU A 737 16.57 21.98 -3.45
C GLU A 737 15.06 22.17 -3.60
N TYR A 738 14.42 21.43 -4.50
CA TYR A 738 12.97 21.39 -4.71
C TYR A 738 12.45 19.97 -4.56
N MET A 739 12.62 19.41 -3.37
CA MET A 739 12.26 18.05 -3.03
C MET A 739 11.48 18.02 -1.71
N ALA A 740 10.41 17.27 -1.68
CA ALA A 740 9.59 17.00 -0.48
C ALA A 740 9.53 15.50 -0.20
N GLY A 741 9.39 15.14 1.07
CA GLY A 741 9.36 13.76 1.53
C GLY A 741 8.03 13.38 2.17
N LEU A 742 7.79 12.07 2.23
CA LEU A 742 6.72 11.43 3.00
C LEU A 742 7.32 10.33 3.85
N ASP A 743 6.94 10.29 5.14
CA ASP A 743 7.39 9.28 6.08
C ASP A 743 6.28 8.28 6.38
N ASN A 744 6.52 7.00 6.07
CA ASN A 744 5.57 5.93 6.30
C ASN A 744 6.18 4.83 7.18
N PHE A 745 5.85 4.89 8.48
CA PHE A 745 6.31 3.92 9.46
C PHE A 745 5.40 2.69 9.49
N CYS A 746 5.98 1.51 9.41
CA CYS A 746 5.34 0.25 9.75
C CYS A 746 6.09 -0.42 10.89
N TRP A 747 5.41 -0.67 11.99
CA TRP A 747 6.04 -1.14 13.22
C TRP A 747 5.29 -2.33 13.82
N CYS A 748 6.02 -3.21 14.48
CA CYS A 748 5.46 -4.16 15.44
C CYS A 748 4.86 -3.42 16.64
N ASP A 749 4.18 -4.13 17.55
CA ASP A 749 3.59 -3.52 18.73
C ASP A 749 4.69 -2.93 19.65
N PRO A 750 4.75 -1.60 19.83
CA PRO A 750 5.74 -0.92 20.66
C PRO A 750 5.29 -0.69 22.10
N VAL A 751 4.14 -1.25 22.51
CA VAL A 751 3.60 -1.05 23.86
C VAL A 751 3.85 -2.28 24.72
N GLU A 752 4.52 -2.09 25.86
CA GLU A 752 4.80 -3.18 26.78
C GLU A 752 3.53 -3.85 27.30
N SER A 753 3.47 -5.15 27.20
CA SER A 753 2.37 -5.99 27.70
C SER A 753 2.84 -7.42 27.89
N GLU A 754 2.00 -8.31 28.45
CA GLU A 754 2.30 -9.75 28.50
C GLU A 754 2.57 -10.36 27.12
N LYS A 755 1.92 -9.85 26.09
CA LYS A 755 2.11 -10.28 24.69
C LYS A 755 3.25 -9.55 23.97
N THR A 756 3.78 -8.48 24.58
CA THR A 756 4.89 -7.67 24.07
C THR A 756 5.85 -7.35 25.21
N PRO A 757 6.56 -8.31 25.79
CA PRO A 757 7.47 -8.09 26.90
C PRO A 757 8.68 -7.20 26.54
N ASP A 758 8.99 -7.09 25.24
CA ASP A 758 10.04 -6.23 24.67
C ASP A 758 9.52 -4.86 24.17
N GLY A 759 8.30 -4.48 24.53
CA GLY A 759 7.65 -3.25 24.07
C GLY A 759 8.46 -1.99 24.34
N ARG A 760 9.11 -1.87 25.52
CA ARG A 760 9.98 -0.72 25.82
C ARG A 760 11.15 -0.57 24.84
N TYR A 761 11.76 -1.69 24.46
CA TYR A 761 12.83 -1.70 23.46
C TYR A 761 12.30 -1.33 22.06
N LYS A 762 11.18 -1.90 21.66
CA LYS A 762 10.53 -1.59 20.37
C LYS A 762 10.09 -0.14 20.27
N LEU A 763 9.61 0.44 21.38
CA LEU A 763 9.30 1.86 21.44
C LEU A 763 10.57 2.72 21.36
N ALA A 764 11.65 2.30 22.01
CA ALA A 764 12.93 2.99 21.91
C ALA A 764 13.49 2.97 20.48
N GLN A 765 13.32 1.86 19.75
CA GLN A 765 13.62 1.78 18.32
C GLN A 765 12.79 2.82 17.52
N LEU A 766 11.50 3.02 17.85
CA LEU A 766 10.65 4.01 17.17
C LEU A 766 11.10 5.44 17.50
N VAL A 767 11.49 5.72 18.74
CA VAL A 767 12.08 7.02 19.13
C VAL A 767 13.36 7.31 18.33
N ARG A 768 14.27 6.35 18.26
CA ARG A 768 15.53 6.48 17.51
C ARG A 768 15.29 6.69 16.01
N ALA A 769 14.32 6.00 15.43
CA ALA A 769 13.91 6.19 14.05
C ALA A 769 13.43 7.64 13.79
N ASN A 770 12.64 8.20 14.72
CA ASN A 770 12.17 9.59 14.61
C ASN A 770 13.29 10.62 14.84
N MET A 771 14.27 10.33 15.70
CA MET A 771 15.48 11.16 15.83
C MET A 771 16.23 11.23 14.50
N ALA A 772 16.46 10.10 13.85
CA ALA A 772 17.12 10.05 12.55
C ALA A 772 16.33 10.79 11.46
N LEU A 773 15.00 10.66 11.45
CA LEU A 773 14.16 11.39 10.52
C LEU A 773 14.35 12.90 10.67
N TYR A 774 14.33 13.41 11.91
CA TYR A 774 14.61 14.82 12.18
C TYR A 774 16.00 15.25 11.67
N ASP A 775 17.05 14.50 12.06
CA ASP A 775 18.43 14.85 11.74
C ASP A 775 18.68 14.86 10.23
N TYR A 776 18.26 13.81 9.53
CA TYR A 776 18.56 13.64 8.10
C TYR A 776 17.68 14.50 7.19
N THR A 777 16.39 14.68 7.50
CA THR A 777 15.54 15.61 6.74
C THR A 777 16.03 17.05 6.87
N LYS A 778 16.46 17.46 8.07
CA LYS A 778 17.09 18.76 8.32
C LYS A 778 18.40 18.91 7.54
N ALA A 779 19.29 17.91 7.64
CA ALA A 779 20.60 17.97 6.98
C ALA A 779 20.48 18.10 5.46
N TYR A 780 19.58 17.32 4.84
CA TYR A 780 19.31 17.41 3.41
C TYR A 780 18.44 18.62 3.02
N GLY A 781 17.66 19.17 3.93
CA GLY A 781 16.70 20.26 3.67
C GLY A 781 15.46 19.80 2.91
N VAL A 782 15.02 18.55 3.15
CA VAL A 782 13.84 17.93 2.53
C VAL A 782 12.69 17.89 3.55
N PRO A 783 11.67 18.76 3.44
CA PRO A 783 10.54 18.77 4.37
C PRO A 783 9.64 17.56 4.14
N CYS A 784 9.15 16.95 5.23
CA CYS A 784 8.04 16.00 5.16
C CYS A 784 6.73 16.76 4.99
N ILE A 785 5.92 16.40 4.01
CA ILE A 785 4.65 17.07 3.70
C ILE A 785 3.43 16.26 4.10
N SER A 786 3.59 14.96 4.20
CA SER A 786 2.60 13.99 4.66
C SER A 786 3.33 12.81 5.27
N GLY A 787 2.61 11.97 5.96
CA GLY A 787 3.13 10.74 6.55
C GLY A 787 2.00 9.85 7.02
N LYS A 788 2.35 8.64 7.43
CA LYS A 788 1.45 7.67 8.04
C LYS A 788 2.22 6.73 8.94
N ASP A 789 1.57 6.24 9.97
CA ASP A 789 2.06 5.14 10.78
C ASP A 789 1.07 3.98 10.79
N SER A 790 1.62 2.78 10.76
CA SER A 790 0.89 1.52 10.94
C SER A 790 1.57 0.74 12.05
N MET A 791 0.89 0.61 13.17
CA MET A 791 1.39 -0.06 14.37
C MET A 791 0.85 -1.48 14.50
N LYS A 792 1.46 -2.28 15.38
CA LYS A 792 1.05 -3.65 15.71
C LYS A 792 1.00 -4.60 14.49
N ASN A 793 1.98 -4.47 13.60
CA ASN A 793 2.12 -5.40 12.48
C ASN A 793 2.73 -6.73 12.97
N ASP A 794 1.94 -7.47 13.72
CA ASP A 794 2.29 -8.75 14.32
C ASP A 794 1.27 -9.82 13.92
N TYR A 795 1.74 -11.06 13.89
CA TYR A 795 0.91 -12.25 14.00
C TYR A 795 1.07 -12.81 15.41
N LEU A 796 -0.04 -13.14 16.06
CA LEU A 796 -0.06 -13.68 17.41
C LEU A 796 -1.10 -14.81 17.51
N MET A 797 -0.64 -16.02 17.78
CA MET A 797 -1.51 -17.20 17.85
C MET A 797 -1.13 -18.08 19.04
N SER A 798 -2.12 -18.50 19.82
CA SER A 798 -1.92 -19.47 20.90
C SER A 798 -1.87 -20.89 20.31
N LEU A 799 -0.68 -21.49 20.31
CA LEU A 799 -0.42 -22.79 19.70
C LEU A 799 0.00 -23.87 20.70
N GLY A 800 0.15 -23.51 21.99
CA GLY A 800 0.64 -24.43 23.02
C GLY A 800 2.06 -24.94 22.76
N LEU A 801 2.91 -24.12 22.14
CA LEU A 801 4.30 -24.48 21.86
C LEU A 801 5.14 -24.47 23.13
N ASP A 802 6.17 -25.32 23.18
CA ASP A 802 7.14 -25.25 24.26
C ASP A 802 8.05 -24.02 24.12
N PRO A 803 8.07 -23.09 25.08
CA PRO A 803 8.92 -21.89 25.01
C PRO A 803 10.43 -22.18 24.96
N ARG A 804 10.84 -23.40 25.33
CA ARG A 804 12.24 -23.85 25.27
C ARG A 804 12.53 -24.76 24.07
N GLY A 805 11.49 -25.10 23.30
CA GLY A 805 11.60 -25.97 22.13
C GLY A 805 12.07 -25.21 20.88
N GLU A 806 12.41 -25.98 19.86
CA GLU A 806 12.65 -25.37 18.54
C GLU A 806 11.35 -24.84 17.94
N ASN A 807 11.45 -23.67 17.31
CA ASN A 807 10.33 -23.10 16.57
C ASN A 807 10.17 -23.84 15.23
N PRO A 808 9.09 -24.62 15.05
CA PRO A 808 8.92 -25.44 13.84
C PRO A 808 8.70 -24.61 12.57
N TYR A 809 8.34 -23.35 12.73
CA TYR A 809 8.07 -22.42 11.62
C TYR A 809 9.32 -21.65 11.18
N GLY A 810 10.39 -21.67 11.97
CA GLY A 810 11.68 -21.07 11.66
C GLY A 810 11.68 -19.53 11.66
N VAL A 811 10.60 -18.87 12.12
CA VAL A 811 10.48 -17.41 12.24
C VAL A 811 9.58 -17.06 13.42
N GLY A 812 9.84 -15.91 14.05
CA GLY A 812 9.08 -15.45 15.22
C GLY A 812 9.62 -16.00 16.55
N THR A 813 8.97 -15.58 17.62
CA THR A 813 9.34 -15.91 19.02
C THR A 813 8.21 -16.69 19.68
N ILE A 814 8.54 -17.76 20.39
CA ILE A 814 7.58 -18.46 21.23
C ILE A 814 7.54 -17.73 22.57
N LEU A 815 6.37 -17.23 22.93
CA LEU A 815 6.13 -16.54 24.20
C LEU A 815 6.00 -17.52 25.38
N PRO A 816 6.15 -17.06 26.64
CA PRO A 816 6.07 -17.93 27.82
C PRO A 816 4.76 -18.71 27.96
N ASP A 817 3.67 -18.24 27.40
CA ASP A 817 2.36 -18.89 27.37
C ASP A 817 2.18 -19.90 26.22
N GLY A 818 3.23 -20.16 25.45
CA GLY A 818 3.21 -21.07 24.28
C GLY A 818 2.59 -20.46 23.03
N SER A 819 2.33 -19.13 23.01
CA SER A 819 1.90 -18.44 21.81
C SER A 819 3.08 -18.16 20.88
N LEU A 820 2.86 -18.26 19.58
CA LEU A 820 3.82 -17.81 18.56
C LEU A 820 3.54 -16.35 18.22
N LYS A 821 4.56 -15.50 18.31
CA LYS A 821 4.54 -14.13 17.86
C LYS A 821 5.52 -13.92 16.71
N ILE A 822 5.04 -13.45 15.58
CA ILE A 822 5.87 -13.04 14.43
C ILE A 822 5.67 -11.54 14.24
N SER A 823 6.73 -10.77 14.47
CA SER A 823 6.74 -9.32 14.33
C SER A 823 7.42 -8.93 13.04
N VAL A 824 6.86 -7.97 12.30
CA VAL A 824 7.58 -7.39 11.16
C VAL A 824 8.82 -6.64 11.64
N PRO A 825 9.89 -6.57 10.84
CA PRO A 825 11.02 -5.69 11.14
C PRO A 825 10.54 -4.25 11.21
N PRO A 826 11.05 -3.44 12.15
CA PRO A 826 10.86 -2.00 12.10
C PRO A 826 11.19 -1.45 10.71
N THR A 827 10.21 -0.82 10.05
CA THR A 827 10.34 -0.41 8.65
C THR A 827 9.89 1.03 8.47
N LEU A 828 10.72 1.83 7.79
CA LEU A 828 10.32 3.12 7.22
C LEU A 828 10.40 3.03 5.71
N LEU A 829 9.30 3.35 5.03
CA LEU A 829 9.33 3.77 3.64
C LEU A 829 9.42 5.30 3.60
N PHE A 830 10.49 5.82 3.04
CA PHE A 830 10.64 7.25 2.78
C PHE A 830 10.46 7.49 1.29
N SER A 831 9.40 8.19 0.92
CA SER A 831 9.09 8.53 -0.46
C SER A 831 9.42 10.00 -0.72
N VAL A 832 9.96 10.32 -1.88
CA VAL A 832 10.25 11.70 -2.27
C VAL A 832 9.64 12.05 -3.61
N VAL A 833 9.25 13.31 -3.73
CA VAL A 833 8.92 13.94 -4.99
C VAL A 833 9.82 15.15 -5.17
N ALA A 834 10.48 15.24 -6.32
CA ALA A 834 11.32 16.36 -6.69
C ALA A 834 10.89 16.96 -8.02
N LYS A 835 11.25 18.23 -8.25
CA LYS A 835 11.03 18.88 -9.53
C LYS A 835 12.24 18.65 -10.45
N ILE A 836 11.99 18.48 -11.73
CA ILE A 836 13.00 18.59 -12.80
C ILE A 836 12.57 19.71 -13.75
N PRO A 837 13.46 20.68 -14.05
CA PRO A 837 13.07 21.87 -14.83
C PRO A 837 12.72 21.53 -16.28
N ASP A 838 13.35 20.52 -16.84
CA ASP A 838 13.09 20.02 -18.19
C ASP A 838 13.33 18.50 -18.19
N VAL A 839 12.31 17.73 -18.55
CA VAL A 839 12.37 16.27 -18.57
C VAL A 839 13.43 15.70 -19.54
N ARG A 840 13.84 16.50 -20.53
CA ARG A 840 14.90 16.11 -21.47
C ARG A 840 16.29 16.04 -20.82
N LEU A 841 16.46 16.65 -19.62
CA LEU A 841 17.67 16.56 -18.81
C LEU A 841 17.75 15.28 -17.99
N SER A 842 16.69 14.47 -17.98
CA SER A 842 16.68 13.24 -17.21
C SER A 842 17.73 12.24 -17.71
N GLN A 843 18.26 11.44 -16.76
CA GLN A 843 19.24 10.39 -17.01
C GLN A 843 18.66 9.03 -16.69
N THR A 844 19.20 8.00 -17.33
CA THR A 844 18.96 6.61 -17.00
C THR A 844 20.27 5.89 -16.68
N MET A 845 20.19 4.71 -16.09
CA MET A 845 21.33 4.09 -15.43
C MET A 845 22.26 3.30 -16.37
N GLU A 846 21.76 2.83 -17.51
CA GLU A 846 22.49 1.94 -18.42
C GLU A 846 23.66 2.62 -19.14
N ILE A 847 24.68 1.85 -19.48
CA ILE A 847 25.80 2.31 -20.33
C ILE A 847 25.25 2.68 -21.72
N LYS A 848 25.54 3.89 -22.20
CA LYS A 848 25.04 4.39 -23.49
C LYS A 848 25.94 4.04 -24.67
N ARG A 849 27.25 3.87 -24.44
CA ARG A 849 28.24 3.62 -25.49
C ARG A 849 29.58 3.14 -24.88
N PRO A 850 30.43 2.47 -25.67
CA PRO A 850 31.82 2.17 -25.25
C PRO A 850 32.70 3.44 -25.27
N GLY A 851 33.81 3.39 -24.53
CA GLY A 851 34.82 4.44 -24.46
C GLY A 851 34.49 5.59 -23.50
N ASP A 852 33.44 5.47 -22.67
CA ASP A 852 33.18 6.42 -21.60
C ASP A 852 33.97 6.03 -20.34
N PHE A 853 34.49 7.03 -19.64
CA PHE A 853 35.13 6.82 -18.33
C PHE A 853 34.08 6.48 -17.27
N VAL A 854 34.42 5.56 -16.38
CA VAL A 854 33.57 5.13 -15.26
C VAL A 854 34.13 5.74 -13.97
N TYR A 855 33.31 6.56 -13.33
CA TYR A 855 33.63 7.15 -12.04
C TYR A 855 32.74 6.58 -10.94
N ILE A 856 33.31 6.35 -9.76
CA ILE A 856 32.54 6.21 -8.51
C ILE A 856 32.56 7.56 -7.78
N LEU A 857 31.38 8.00 -7.37
CA LEU A 857 31.19 9.13 -6.47
C LEU A 857 30.91 8.60 -5.07
N GLY A 858 31.41 9.29 -4.05
CA GLY A 858 31.31 8.82 -2.66
C GLY A 858 32.42 7.87 -2.26
N LYS A 859 32.42 7.47 -1.00
CA LYS A 859 33.46 6.66 -0.39
C LYS A 859 32.91 5.32 0.06
N THR A 860 33.56 4.23 -0.33
CA THR A 860 33.25 2.90 0.18
C THR A 860 33.87 2.73 1.57
N LYS A 861 33.14 2.17 2.52
CA LYS A 861 33.59 1.89 3.87
C LYS A 861 33.39 0.41 4.20
N GLU A 862 34.02 -0.07 5.27
CA GLU A 862 33.80 -1.42 5.79
C GLU A 862 32.44 -1.51 6.53
N GLU A 863 31.36 -1.38 5.77
CA GLU A 863 29.97 -1.36 6.25
C GLU A 863 29.20 -2.52 5.60
N LEU A 864 29.24 -3.69 6.24
CA LEU A 864 28.74 -4.97 5.69
C LEU A 864 27.57 -5.55 6.46
N PHE A 865 27.21 -4.99 7.64
CA PHE A 865 26.04 -5.47 8.38
C PHE A 865 24.77 -5.29 7.56
N GLY A 866 23.99 -6.35 7.44
CA GLY A 866 22.73 -6.36 6.67
C GLY A 866 22.92 -6.33 5.15
N SER A 867 24.18 -6.34 4.63
CA SER A 867 24.43 -6.45 3.19
C SER A 867 23.91 -7.77 2.61
N GLU A 868 23.55 -7.77 1.33
CA GLU A 868 23.14 -9.00 0.63
C GLU A 868 24.26 -10.04 0.60
N TYR A 869 25.52 -9.60 0.64
CA TYR A 869 26.69 -10.49 0.75
C TYR A 869 26.71 -11.22 2.10
N PHE A 870 26.60 -10.50 3.22
CA PHE A 870 26.58 -11.15 4.54
C PHE A 870 25.30 -11.93 4.78
N ALA A 871 24.17 -11.47 4.25
CA ALA A 871 22.92 -12.21 4.28
C ALA A 871 23.02 -13.54 3.49
N HIS A 872 23.72 -13.55 2.34
CA HIS A 872 24.00 -14.77 1.57
C HIS A 872 24.84 -15.77 2.38
N LEU A 873 25.82 -15.28 3.14
CA LEU A 873 26.69 -16.12 3.98
C LEU A 873 26.07 -16.47 5.35
N GLY A 874 24.88 -15.95 5.69
CA GLY A 874 24.24 -16.15 6.99
C GLY A 874 24.97 -15.43 8.14
N ILE A 875 25.69 -14.34 7.85
CA ILE A 875 26.53 -13.61 8.81
C ILE A 875 25.77 -12.38 9.32
N LYS A 876 25.71 -12.24 10.65
CA LYS A 876 25.28 -11.00 11.34
C LYS A 876 26.47 -10.42 12.12
N ALA A 877 27.22 -9.56 11.49
CA ALA A 877 28.43 -8.95 12.06
C ALA A 877 28.82 -7.66 11.32
N GLY A 878 29.84 -6.95 11.82
CA GLY A 878 30.29 -5.67 11.28
C GLY A 878 29.42 -4.53 11.75
N VAL A 879 29.36 -3.46 10.96
CA VAL A 879 28.57 -2.25 11.24
C VAL A 879 27.63 -1.97 10.07
N ALA A 880 26.46 -1.42 10.39
CA ALA A 880 25.52 -0.94 9.37
C ALA A 880 26.00 0.37 8.75
N PRO A 881 25.65 0.64 7.48
CA PRO A 881 26.00 1.89 6.81
C PRO A 881 25.50 3.11 7.57
N LYS A 882 26.36 4.15 7.63
CA LYS A 882 26.01 5.45 8.19
C LYS A 882 26.22 6.53 7.14
N PRO A 883 25.14 7.09 6.57
CA PRO A 883 25.23 8.18 5.61
C PRO A 883 25.88 9.43 6.21
N ASP A 884 26.80 10.05 5.48
CA ASP A 884 27.32 11.38 5.79
C ASP A 884 26.51 12.43 5.03
N ALA A 885 25.46 12.93 5.65
CA ALA A 885 24.50 13.82 5.01
C ALA A 885 25.14 15.12 4.48
N GLU A 886 26.17 15.66 5.14
CA GLU A 886 26.82 16.88 4.71
C GLU A 886 27.60 16.67 3.39
N ILE A 887 28.42 15.64 3.34
CA ILE A 887 29.19 15.29 2.14
C ILE A 887 28.23 14.84 1.03
N ASN A 888 27.26 13.97 1.34
CA ASN A 888 26.31 13.43 0.38
C ASN A 888 25.45 14.53 -0.25
N LYS A 889 24.96 15.48 0.52
CA LYS A 889 24.18 16.63 0.02
C LYS A 889 24.98 17.43 -1.01
N ARG A 890 26.24 17.73 -0.72
CA ARG A 890 27.12 18.46 -1.64
C ARG A 890 27.37 17.66 -2.91
N LEU A 891 27.61 16.36 -2.76
CA LEU A 891 27.82 15.45 -3.88
C LEU A 891 26.58 15.36 -4.79
N TYR A 892 25.39 15.23 -4.20
CA TYR A 892 24.14 15.15 -4.93
C TYR A 892 23.80 16.45 -5.69
N LEU A 893 24.06 17.60 -5.09
CA LEU A 893 23.91 18.88 -5.77
C LEU A 893 24.87 19.00 -6.97
N ARG A 894 26.12 18.55 -6.83
CA ARG A 894 27.09 18.54 -7.93
C ARG A 894 26.73 17.53 -9.02
N LEU A 895 26.21 16.38 -8.66
CA LEU A 895 25.75 15.40 -9.64
C LEU A 895 24.54 15.94 -10.44
N ARG A 896 23.56 16.55 -9.77
CA ARG A 896 22.47 17.24 -10.45
C ARG A 896 22.98 18.26 -11.48
N ASP A 897 23.92 19.11 -11.06
CA ASP A 897 24.52 20.11 -11.95
C ASP A 897 25.27 19.44 -13.11
N ALA A 898 26.01 18.35 -12.86
CA ALA A 898 26.68 17.57 -13.91
C ALA A 898 25.68 17.00 -14.93
N ILE A 899 24.56 16.49 -14.47
CA ILE A 899 23.47 16.00 -15.33
C ILE A 899 22.90 17.15 -16.17
N TYR A 900 22.58 18.29 -15.56
CA TYR A 900 21.99 19.43 -16.26
C TYR A 900 22.95 20.07 -17.27
N PHE A 901 24.25 20.02 -17.03
CA PHE A 901 25.28 20.51 -17.97
C PHE A 901 25.67 19.48 -19.03
N GLY A 902 25.04 18.27 -19.04
CA GLY A 902 25.34 17.21 -20.00
C GLY A 902 26.77 16.66 -19.88
N LEU A 903 27.32 16.64 -18.65
CA LEU A 903 28.66 16.11 -18.36
C LEU A 903 28.64 14.61 -18.09
N VAL A 904 27.47 14.04 -17.80
CA VAL A 904 27.26 12.64 -17.42
C VAL A 904 26.36 11.97 -18.45
N ASN A 905 26.72 10.75 -18.89
CA ASN A 905 25.91 9.97 -19.82
C ASN A 905 24.96 8.98 -19.13
N SER A 906 25.32 8.51 -17.94
CA SER A 906 24.48 7.64 -17.11
C SER A 906 24.88 7.75 -15.64
N ALA A 907 23.91 7.58 -14.76
CA ALA A 907 24.11 7.55 -13.32
C ALA A 907 23.30 6.41 -12.71
N HIS A 908 23.88 5.72 -11.73
CA HIS A 908 23.20 4.64 -11.00
C HIS A 908 23.67 4.63 -9.54
N ASP A 909 22.76 4.47 -8.62
CA ASP A 909 23.10 4.38 -7.21
C ASP A 909 23.83 3.06 -6.88
N VAL A 910 24.60 3.06 -5.80
CA VAL A 910 25.20 1.85 -5.23
C VAL A 910 24.45 1.52 -3.94
N SER A 911 23.63 0.47 -3.98
CA SER A 911 22.78 0.03 -2.86
C SER A 911 22.91 -1.48 -2.64
N ASP A 912 21.83 -2.25 -2.71
CA ASP A 912 21.80 -3.69 -2.47
C ASP A 912 22.79 -4.45 -3.35
N GLY A 913 23.65 -5.27 -2.71
CA GLY A 913 24.72 -6.00 -3.38
C GLY A 913 25.95 -5.16 -3.75
N GLY A 914 25.99 -3.89 -3.37
CA GLY A 914 27.14 -3.02 -3.45
C GLY A 914 27.57 -2.64 -4.87
N LEU A 915 28.85 -2.31 -5.02
CA LEU A 915 29.44 -1.87 -6.28
C LEU A 915 29.30 -2.93 -7.39
N PHE A 916 29.43 -4.22 -7.06
CA PHE A 916 29.33 -5.29 -8.03
C PHE A 916 27.98 -5.29 -8.75
N VAL A 917 26.89 -5.26 -7.99
CA VAL A 917 25.54 -5.24 -8.57
C VAL A 917 25.31 -4.00 -9.42
N CYS A 918 25.69 -2.84 -8.94
CA CYS A 918 25.56 -1.57 -9.65
C CYS A 918 26.26 -1.61 -11.03
N ILE A 919 27.53 -2.05 -11.10
CA ILE A 919 28.27 -2.10 -12.39
C ILE A 919 27.75 -3.22 -13.31
N ALA A 920 27.31 -4.34 -12.77
CA ALA A 920 26.70 -5.43 -13.54
C ALA A 920 25.38 -4.96 -14.17
N GLU A 921 24.51 -4.32 -13.39
CA GLU A 921 23.23 -3.76 -13.86
C GLU A 921 23.46 -2.72 -14.96
N LYS A 922 24.39 -1.79 -14.79
CA LYS A 922 24.76 -0.82 -15.83
C LYS A 922 25.23 -1.48 -17.12
N ALA A 923 26.06 -2.51 -17.00
CA ALA A 923 26.65 -3.20 -18.14
C ALA A 923 25.60 -3.99 -18.95
N PHE A 924 24.86 -4.89 -18.32
CA PHE A 924 23.91 -5.71 -19.04
C PHE A 924 22.67 -4.93 -19.53
N SER A 925 22.31 -3.84 -18.84
CA SER A 925 21.21 -2.97 -19.26
C SER A 925 21.59 -2.09 -20.46
N GLY A 926 22.86 -1.76 -20.62
CA GLY A 926 23.38 -1.04 -21.79
C GLY A 926 23.81 -1.93 -22.95
N GLY A 927 24.04 -3.21 -22.69
CA GLY A 927 24.57 -4.15 -23.69
C GLY A 927 26.07 -3.98 -23.98
N TYR A 928 26.79 -3.22 -23.16
CA TYR A 928 28.22 -2.95 -23.26
C TYR A 928 28.96 -3.45 -22.04
N GLY A 929 30.19 -3.91 -22.22
CA GLY A 929 31.02 -4.32 -21.12
C GLY A 929 31.70 -3.15 -20.40
N MET A 930 32.45 -3.49 -19.36
CA MET A 930 33.15 -2.51 -18.53
C MET A 930 34.44 -3.13 -18.00
N PHE A 931 35.48 -2.35 -17.94
CA PHE A 931 36.69 -2.64 -17.18
C PHE A 931 36.70 -1.79 -15.91
N VAL A 932 36.94 -2.41 -14.74
CA VAL A 932 37.00 -1.76 -13.44
C VAL A 932 38.25 -2.18 -12.68
N ASP A 933 38.98 -1.21 -12.11
CA ASP A 933 40.14 -1.41 -11.25
C ASP A 933 39.80 -1.06 -9.80
N LEU A 934 39.72 -2.05 -8.93
CA LEU A 934 39.35 -1.87 -7.53
C LEU A 934 40.39 -1.10 -6.72
N SER A 935 41.66 -1.07 -7.18
CA SER A 935 42.70 -0.30 -6.50
C SER A 935 42.46 1.21 -6.51
N ALA A 936 41.67 1.69 -7.49
CA ALA A 936 41.30 3.10 -7.62
C ALA A 936 40.08 3.51 -6.77
N VAL A 937 39.30 2.55 -6.23
CA VAL A 937 38.08 2.85 -5.44
C VAL A 937 38.44 3.52 -4.12
N PRO A 938 37.90 4.69 -3.79
CA PRO A 938 38.10 5.33 -2.48
C PRO A 938 37.53 4.45 -1.36
N TYR A 939 38.38 4.04 -0.43
CA TYR A 939 37.98 3.09 0.60
C TYR A 939 38.50 3.45 1.99
N GLU A 940 37.72 3.16 3.00
CA GLU A 940 38.06 3.30 4.41
C GLU A 940 37.78 1.98 5.14
N GLY A 941 38.75 1.46 5.86
CA GLY A 941 38.68 0.18 6.55
C GLY A 941 39.68 -0.83 5.96
N LYS A 942 39.46 -2.12 6.22
CA LYS A 942 40.28 -3.22 5.76
C LYS A 942 40.10 -3.46 4.26
N ARG A 943 41.15 -3.25 3.48
CA ARG A 943 41.11 -3.42 2.02
C ARG A 943 41.09 -4.89 1.65
N ARG A 944 39.94 -5.34 1.10
CA ARG A 944 39.71 -6.67 0.53
C ARG A 944 38.89 -6.49 -0.74
N ASP A 945 39.10 -7.36 -1.72
CA ASP A 945 38.36 -7.30 -2.99
C ASP A 945 36.84 -7.49 -2.79
N ASP A 946 36.43 -8.46 -1.97
CA ASP A 946 35.03 -8.71 -1.66
C ASP A 946 34.37 -7.55 -0.87
N PHE A 947 35.08 -6.91 0.04
CA PHE A 947 34.54 -5.77 0.79
C PHE A 947 34.35 -4.55 -0.10
N LEU A 948 35.28 -4.30 -1.03
CA LEU A 948 35.15 -3.24 -2.04
C LEU A 948 33.95 -3.46 -2.97
N LEU A 949 33.72 -4.71 -3.37
CA LEU A 949 32.64 -5.07 -4.29
C LEU A 949 31.25 -5.10 -3.62
N PHE A 950 31.16 -5.61 -2.38
CA PHE A 950 29.87 -5.96 -1.78
C PHE A 950 29.48 -5.13 -0.54
N SER A 951 30.33 -4.19 -0.09
CA SER A 951 29.90 -3.23 0.93
C SER A 951 28.75 -2.37 0.40
N GLU A 952 27.78 -2.08 1.27
CA GLU A 952 26.58 -1.30 0.92
C GLU A 952 26.61 0.10 1.54
N SER A 953 27.80 0.69 1.65
CA SER A 953 27.95 2.07 2.14
C SER A 953 27.09 3.05 1.35
N ALA A 954 26.35 3.89 2.08
CA ALA A 954 25.46 4.89 1.50
C ALA A 954 26.23 6.04 0.80
N GLY A 955 25.55 6.83 0.01
CA GLY A 955 26.07 8.04 -0.61
C GLY A 955 26.98 7.78 -1.82
N ARG A 956 26.92 6.59 -2.42
CA ARG A 956 27.76 6.24 -3.59
C ARG A 956 26.93 6.14 -4.85
N ILE A 957 27.52 6.59 -5.97
CA ILE A 957 26.91 6.58 -7.30
C ILE A 957 27.97 6.24 -8.33
N VAL A 958 27.66 5.38 -9.30
CA VAL A 958 28.52 5.13 -10.45
C VAL A 958 28.00 5.89 -11.65
N VAL A 959 28.85 6.72 -12.25
CA VAL A 959 28.52 7.53 -13.44
C VAL A 959 29.43 7.21 -14.60
N THR A 960 28.93 7.38 -15.82
CA THR A 960 29.74 7.33 -17.04
C THR A 960 29.90 8.73 -17.62
N VAL A 961 31.10 9.08 -18.02
CA VAL A 961 31.49 10.41 -18.48
C VAL A 961 32.24 10.29 -19.80
N ARG A 962 31.85 11.06 -20.78
CA ARG A 962 32.54 11.12 -22.07
C ARG A 962 33.98 11.63 -21.90
N GLN A 963 34.90 11.13 -22.71
CA GLN A 963 36.31 11.55 -22.65
C GLN A 963 36.50 13.06 -22.84
N ASP A 964 35.72 13.67 -23.76
CA ASP A 964 35.77 15.11 -24.02
C ASP A 964 35.19 15.97 -22.88
N LYS A 965 34.38 15.38 -21.97
CA LYS A 965 33.78 16.04 -20.82
C LYS A 965 34.55 15.86 -19.52
N ARG A 966 35.58 15.02 -19.52
CA ARG A 966 36.35 14.64 -18.33
C ARG A 966 36.81 15.82 -17.48
N LYS A 967 37.44 16.81 -18.11
CA LYS A 967 38.05 17.97 -17.39
C LYS A 967 36.98 18.81 -16.68
N ASP A 968 35.85 19.05 -17.34
CA ASP A 968 34.75 19.84 -16.78
C ASP A 968 34.08 19.08 -15.64
N PHE A 969 33.89 17.76 -15.79
CA PHE A 969 33.35 16.91 -14.76
C PHE A 969 34.23 16.86 -13.51
N GLU A 970 35.56 16.59 -13.68
CA GLU A 970 36.50 16.54 -12.56
C GLU A 970 36.65 17.90 -11.85
N LYS A 971 36.59 19.01 -12.61
CA LYS A 971 36.53 20.35 -12.04
C LYS A 971 35.28 20.58 -11.18
N LEU A 972 34.11 20.11 -11.65
CA LEU A 972 32.86 20.24 -10.92
C LEU A 972 32.87 19.42 -9.63
N MET A 973 33.47 18.20 -9.66
CA MET A 973 33.56 17.31 -8.51
C MET A 973 34.68 17.64 -7.52
N SER A 974 35.54 18.61 -7.86
CA SER A 974 36.70 18.97 -7.04
C SER A 974 36.31 19.25 -5.57
N GLY A 975 37.06 18.66 -4.64
CA GLY A 975 36.84 18.78 -3.18
C GLY A 975 35.75 17.84 -2.61
N LEU A 976 35.29 16.90 -3.43
CA LEU A 976 34.38 15.83 -3.01
C LEU A 976 35.03 14.45 -3.24
N PRO A 977 34.60 13.40 -2.55
CA PRO A 977 35.08 12.05 -2.81
C PRO A 977 34.59 11.53 -4.16
N TYR A 978 35.51 11.32 -5.09
CA TYR A 978 35.27 10.65 -6.37
C TYR A 978 36.56 10.00 -6.90
N ALA A 979 36.43 9.03 -7.76
CA ALA A 979 37.56 8.43 -8.45
C ALA A 979 37.21 7.88 -9.83
N LEU A 980 38.14 7.98 -10.78
CA LEU A 980 38.07 7.23 -12.03
C LEU A 980 38.47 5.77 -11.74
N ILE A 981 37.52 4.86 -11.92
CA ILE A 981 37.70 3.43 -11.62
C ILE A 981 37.72 2.53 -12.85
N GLY A 982 37.41 3.06 -14.03
CA GLY A 982 37.39 2.21 -15.24
C GLY A 982 36.93 2.91 -16.51
N GLU A 983 36.58 2.07 -17.48
CA GLU A 983 36.14 2.48 -18.80
C GLU A 983 35.11 1.49 -19.34
N THR A 984 34.14 1.99 -20.10
CA THR A 984 33.17 1.16 -20.81
C THR A 984 33.76 0.63 -22.11
N ILE A 985 33.51 -0.62 -22.46
CA ILE A 985 34.08 -1.31 -23.63
C ILE A 985 32.98 -1.90 -24.51
N ALA A 986 33.28 -2.09 -25.81
CA ALA A 986 32.36 -2.65 -26.77
C ALA A 986 32.11 -4.16 -26.56
N GLU A 987 33.09 -4.86 -26.02
CA GLU A 987 33.01 -6.29 -25.74
C GLU A 987 31.99 -6.52 -24.61
N PRO A 988 31.04 -7.48 -24.72
CA PRO A 988 30.01 -7.71 -23.71
C PRO A 988 30.54 -8.51 -22.51
N THR A 989 31.59 -7.99 -21.89
CA THR A 989 32.28 -8.61 -20.76
C THR A 989 32.58 -7.60 -19.65
N LEU A 990 32.26 -7.98 -18.42
CA LEU A 990 32.64 -7.24 -17.22
C LEU A 990 34.01 -7.79 -16.73
N TYR A 991 35.02 -6.93 -16.79
CA TYR A 991 36.35 -7.23 -16.24
C TYR A 991 36.60 -6.46 -14.96
N ILE A 992 36.95 -7.18 -13.88
CA ILE A 992 37.32 -6.55 -12.60
C ILE A 992 38.73 -6.96 -12.24
N LYS A 993 39.60 -5.94 -12.08
CA LYS A 993 40.95 -6.08 -11.60
C LYS A 993 40.97 -5.84 -10.09
N GLY A 994 41.43 -6.81 -9.34
CA GLY A 994 41.55 -6.77 -7.89
C GLY A 994 42.75 -5.99 -7.37
N LEU A 995 42.86 -5.88 -6.07
CA LEU A 995 43.92 -5.21 -5.33
C LEU A 995 45.31 -5.83 -5.60
N SER A 996 45.34 -7.11 -5.90
CA SER A 996 46.58 -7.81 -6.30
C SER A 996 47.12 -7.40 -7.68
N GLY A 997 46.37 -6.59 -8.45
CA GLY A 997 46.66 -6.25 -9.84
C GLY A 997 46.26 -7.33 -10.84
N LYS A 998 45.72 -8.44 -10.42
CA LYS A 998 45.19 -9.53 -11.26
C LYS A 998 43.70 -9.33 -11.55
N THR A 999 43.23 -9.85 -12.69
CA THR A 999 41.81 -9.94 -12.96
C THR A 999 41.18 -11.00 -12.04
N ILE A 1000 40.24 -10.60 -11.22
CA ILE A 1000 39.53 -11.46 -10.29
C ILE A 1000 38.17 -11.90 -10.84
N LEU A 1001 37.63 -11.19 -11.84
CA LEU A 1001 36.40 -11.52 -12.51
C LEU A 1001 36.48 -11.16 -13.98
N SER A 1002 36.02 -12.09 -14.86
CA SER A 1002 35.86 -11.89 -16.28
C SER A 1002 34.59 -12.60 -16.73
N ALA A 1003 33.46 -11.91 -16.68
CA ALA A 1003 32.15 -12.51 -16.88
C ALA A 1003 31.42 -11.90 -18.08
N ASN A 1004 30.77 -12.76 -18.87
CA ASN A 1004 29.88 -12.29 -19.91
C ASN A 1004 28.64 -11.63 -19.30
N ILE A 1005 28.31 -10.40 -19.70
CA ILE A 1005 27.21 -9.63 -19.14
C ILE A 1005 25.84 -10.27 -19.38
N LEU A 1006 25.66 -11.07 -20.44
CA LEU A 1006 24.41 -11.77 -20.67
C LEU A 1006 24.22 -12.94 -19.69
N GLU A 1007 25.30 -13.60 -19.28
CA GLU A 1007 25.24 -14.65 -18.27
C GLU A 1007 24.94 -14.05 -16.88
N LEU A 1008 25.48 -12.87 -16.56
CA LEU A 1008 25.12 -12.12 -15.36
C LEU A 1008 23.63 -11.72 -15.40
N LYS A 1009 23.13 -11.23 -16.54
CA LYS A 1009 21.72 -10.88 -16.73
C LYS A 1009 20.81 -12.09 -16.54
N LYS A 1010 21.16 -13.26 -17.09
CA LYS A 1010 20.40 -14.50 -16.89
C LYS A 1010 20.31 -14.90 -15.42
N ALA A 1011 21.41 -14.80 -14.68
CA ALA A 1011 21.43 -15.07 -13.24
C ALA A 1011 20.50 -14.09 -12.50
N TRP A 1012 20.53 -12.81 -12.86
CA TRP A 1012 19.69 -11.76 -12.31
C TRP A 1012 18.19 -11.96 -12.61
N GLN A 1013 17.83 -12.48 -13.79
CA GLN A 1013 16.45 -12.77 -14.20
C GLN A 1013 15.92 -14.12 -13.69
N ALA A 1014 16.80 -15.06 -13.34
CA ALA A 1014 16.47 -16.45 -13.06
C ALA A 1014 15.38 -16.67 -11.98
N PRO A 1015 15.34 -15.93 -10.86
CA PRO A 1015 14.35 -16.20 -9.80
C PRO A 1015 12.90 -16.10 -10.23
N PHE A 1016 12.59 -15.22 -11.18
CA PHE A 1016 11.24 -15.02 -11.71
C PHE A 1016 11.03 -15.49 -13.15
N ALA A 1017 12.03 -16.09 -13.80
CA ALA A 1017 11.97 -16.48 -15.22
C ALA A 1017 10.86 -17.49 -15.56
N ASN A 1018 10.43 -18.29 -14.59
CA ASN A 1018 9.41 -19.33 -14.75
C ASN A 1018 8.07 -19.02 -14.07
N TRP A 1019 7.83 -17.79 -13.68
CA TRP A 1019 6.60 -17.37 -12.95
C TRP A 1019 5.46 -16.97 -13.87
#